data_edcb4f592880059933dc1dc07214b188
#
_entry.id   edcb4f592880059933dc1dc07214b188
#
_cell.length_a   1.000
_cell.length_b   1.000
_cell.length_c   1.000
_cell.angle_alpha   90.00
_cell.angle_beta   90.00
_cell.angle_gamma   90.00
#
_symmetry.space_group_name_H-M   'P 1'
#
loop_
_entity.id
_entity.type
_entity.pdbx_description
1 polymer ?
#
loop_
_entity_poly.entity_id
_entity_poly.type
_entity_poly.pdbx_seq_one_letter_code
_entity_poly.pdbx_strand_id
1 'polypeptide(L)'
;MTNGIAKDGLSVEDLAWRAQARSALQAQDYAALDALLAPHEQVWLDGVRPLPGIRWRLRNLHDAELSLDERLQQAQQWVAAAPHSYYAHLRLGACWESAAGALRSADVAALVEDSQWLAARLARDHAVHAYLQAIPLSPRPALALDGIKRITSYLREPNWLLALQAGQPAESDEQVLAERYPQAWPQAVQMLSRFGAPLQTLPSALPALLQERDQDDFDAPLAYWMHLVLQQRPNDQSTLEDTLYYLYPRWGGSHEAMEDFIEGSWCRGLGLAQRNALRWCKEQDWLGELPHRDDADAVAAHERAYAQILDGHLERFVRAEVLIQRAALRFHLGRIEEIEDQVYWDAGCMQAVLEDLQQAWALDRDMVLHGGFSGLEACTWFAHVDGAEALFAQVVDYAAREGDSALGLLWAATAIEHGLLGQAADPARAQPLLQRALKIAAEQKTSTVTFASNLFCDVSQDAGLSLLQRMADAGDAGAMAALCDLYKGRLGGREQPDFVDAQKALYWQERAVEGGDLIATYNLGVRLVAAGGADNEARARELYLRCLREAEAGERVWGPTCRNLACLAFDGQNDAHKREAVERALIPLWWRGEDDDKLWAAGYLADVYHFGNGVPANAFLALTWLQRASEIDSGYVDVVRMGPLISGEGRWFGASRARKQQAQDRQQVDSATWALTFGQRSQDSDLTAV
;
A
#
# COMPACT_ATOMS: atom_id res chain seq x y z
N MET A 1 -0.45 0.50 -4.59
CA MET A 1 -1.79 0.77 -5.16
C MET A 1 -2.08 2.24 -4.98
N THR A 2 -1.87 3.05 -6.01
CA THR A 2 -2.50 4.36 -6.06
C THR A 2 -4.00 4.09 -6.20
N ASN A 3 -4.68 3.97 -5.04
CA ASN A 3 -6.12 4.08 -5.01
C ASN A 3 -6.49 5.26 -5.87
N GLY A 4 -7.36 5.06 -6.87
CA GLY A 4 -7.90 6.10 -7.70
C GLY A 4 -8.59 7.18 -6.86
N ILE A 5 -7.75 7.97 -6.20
CA ILE A 5 -8.10 9.26 -5.64
C ILE A 5 -8.58 10.06 -6.83
N ALA A 6 -9.69 10.68 -6.65
CA ALA A 6 -10.36 11.44 -7.67
C ALA A 6 -9.33 12.16 -8.54
N LYS A 7 -9.19 11.71 -9.78
CA LYS A 7 -8.38 12.35 -10.81
C LYS A 7 -8.99 13.68 -11.25
N ASP A 8 -9.88 14.24 -10.42
CA ASP A 8 -10.86 15.24 -10.84
C ASP A 8 -10.88 16.36 -9.82
N GLY A 9 -10.47 17.53 -10.22
CA GLY A 9 -10.56 18.76 -9.41
C GLY A 9 -11.98 18.99 -8.90
N LEU A 10 -12.14 19.03 -7.56
CA LEU A 10 -13.42 19.32 -6.94
C LEU A 10 -13.82 20.78 -7.20
N SER A 11 -14.97 20.97 -7.81
CA SER A 11 -15.58 22.29 -7.92
C SER A 11 -16.22 22.72 -6.60
N VAL A 12 -16.52 24.01 -6.46
CA VAL A 12 -17.30 24.51 -5.31
C VAL A 12 -18.63 23.77 -5.17
N GLU A 13 -19.23 23.35 -6.30
CA GLU A 13 -20.47 22.56 -6.33
C GLU A 13 -20.26 21.15 -5.79
N ASP A 14 -19.13 20.52 -6.09
CA ASP A 14 -18.80 19.18 -5.60
C ASP A 14 -18.56 19.17 -4.08
N LEU A 15 -17.89 20.20 -3.58
CA LEU A 15 -17.70 20.40 -2.13
C LEU A 15 -19.03 20.65 -1.42
N ALA A 16 -19.90 21.47 -2.00
CA ALA A 16 -21.24 21.70 -1.47
C ALA A 16 -22.06 20.41 -1.48
N TRP A 17 -22.00 19.65 -2.56
CA TRP A 17 -22.62 18.33 -2.65
C TRP A 17 -22.11 17.40 -1.56
N ARG A 18 -20.78 17.30 -1.37
CA ARG A 18 -20.17 16.46 -0.34
C ARG A 18 -20.62 16.84 1.07
N ALA A 19 -20.67 18.14 1.35
CA ALA A 19 -21.17 18.64 2.64
C ALA A 19 -22.65 18.27 2.87
N GLN A 20 -23.49 18.41 1.84
CA GLN A 20 -24.90 18.00 1.91
C GLN A 20 -25.06 16.50 2.12
N ALA A 21 -24.31 15.68 1.38
CA ALA A 21 -24.35 14.23 1.47
C ALA A 21 -23.91 13.74 2.88
N ARG A 22 -22.84 14.32 3.42
CA ARG A 22 -22.37 14.02 4.79
C ARG A 22 -23.42 14.43 5.84
N SER A 23 -24.01 15.60 5.70
CA SER A 23 -25.08 16.06 6.61
C SER A 23 -26.30 15.12 6.57
N ALA A 24 -26.73 14.70 5.39
CA ALA A 24 -27.83 13.76 5.23
C ALA A 24 -27.48 12.39 5.86
N LEU A 25 -26.26 11.92 5.68
CA LEU A 25 -25.78 10.66 6.26
C LEU A 25 -25.73 10.72 7.79
N GLN A 26 -25.23 11.82 8.37
CA GLN A 26 -25.22 12.06 9.82
C GLN A 26 -26.62 12.17 10.40
N ALA A 27 -27.53 12.81 9.66
CA ALA A 27 -28.95 12.91 10.04
C ALA A 27 -29.75 11.63 9.80
N GLN A 28 -29.13 10.59 9.21
CA GLN A 28 -29.79 9.35 8.76
C GLN A 28 -30.96 9.60 7.77
N ASP A 29 -30.88 10.71 7.01
CA ASP A 29 -31.83 11.02 5.94
C ASP A 29 -31.40 10.29 4.65
N TYR A 30 -31.67 9.01 4.62
CA TYR A 30 -31.28 8.13 3.54
C TYR A 30 -32.02 8.41 2.23
N ALA A 31 -33.25 8.93 2.31
CA ALA A 31 -33.99 9.35 1.14
C ALA A 31 -33.33 10.56 0.45
N ALA A 32 -32.85 11.53 1.23
CA ALA A 32 -32.06 12.64 0.70
C ALA A 32 -30.74 12.17 0.08
N LEU A 33 -30.06 11.16 0.66
CA LEU A 33 -28.85 10.57 0.08
C LEU A 33 -29.12 9.93 -1.28
N ASP A 34 -30.17 9.11 -1.39
CA ASP A 34 -30.55 8.49 -2.66
C ASP A 34 -30.87 9.57 -3.72
N ALA A 35 -31.59 10.62 -3.35
CA ALA A 35 -31.91 11.73 -4.23
C ALA A 35 -30.68 12.54 -4.67
N LEU A 36 -29.65 12.63 -3.82
CA LEU A 36 -28.38 13.30 -4.15
C LEU A 36 -27.50 12.46 -5.09
N LEU A 37 -27.56 11.13 -5.01
CA LEU A 37 -26.74 10.22 -5.81
C LEU A 37 -27.33 9.93 -7.19
N ALA A 38 -28.63 9.76 -7.29
CA ALA A 38 -29.33 9.34 -8.51
C ALA A 38 -29.04 10.19 -9.74
N PRO A 39 -29.03 11.53 -9.69
CA PRO A 39 -28.69 12.36 -10.86
C PRO A 39 -27.29 12.10 -11.38
N HIS A 40 -26.32 11.88 -10.51
CA HIS A 40 -24.92 11.63 -10.88
C HIS A 40 -24.73 10.24 -11.50
N GLU A 41 -25.43 9.25 -11.01
CA GLU A 41 -25.44 7.94 -11.66
C GLU A 41 -26.09 8.00 -13.04
N GLN A 42 -27.23 8.70 -13.18
CA GLN A 42 -27.92 8.83 -14.47
C GLN A 42 -27.01 9.49 -15.52
N VAL A 43 -26.36 10.60 -15.18
CA VAL A 43 -25.39 11.25 -16.06
C VAL A 43 -24.27 10.31 -16.47
N TRP A 44 -23.75 9.51 -15.53
CA TRP A 44 -22.72 8.50 -15.81
C TRP A 44 -23.27 7.39 -16.71
N LEU A 45 -24.46 6.87 -16.45
CA LEU A 45 -25.12 5.85 -17.28
C LEU A 45 -25.41 6.32 -18.71
N ASP A 46 -25.64 7.61 -18.91
CA ASP A 46 -25.89 8.22 -20.23
C ASP A 46 -24.59 8.44 -21.03
N GLY A 47 -23.46 7.92 -20.54
CA GLY A 47 -22.18 7.99 -21.24
C GLY A 47 -21.39 9.26 -21.00
N VAL A 48 -21.93 10.22 -20.26
CA VAL A 48 -21.17 11.38 -19.80
C VAL A 48 -20.24 10.94 -18.67
N ARG A 49 -18.99 11.41 -18.68
CA ARG A 49 -18.06 11.21 -17.59
C ARG A 49 -18.07 12.43 -16.67
N PRO A 50 -18.97 12.47 -15.64
CA PRO A 50 -18.95 13.55 -14.69
C PRO A 50 -17.68 13.46 -13.84
N LEU A 51 -17.08 14.59 -13.55
CA LEU A 51 -15.93 14.73 -12.69
C LEU A 51 -16.35 15.55 -11.46
N PRO A 52 -16.29 15.01 -10.24
CA PRO A 52 -15.96 13.64 -9.85
C PRO A 52 -17.08 12.64 -10.20
N GLY A 53 -16.68 11.43 -10.54
CA GLY A 53 -17.60 10.37 -10.92
C GLY A 53 -18.43 9.82 -9.75
N ILE A 54 -19.53 9.10 -10.07
CA ILE A 54 -20.43 8.50 -9.07
C ILE A 54 -19.70 7.54 -8.10
N ARG A 55 -18.67 6.81 -8.56
CA ARG A 55 -17.85 5.96 -7.70
C ARG A 55 -17.10 6.76 -6.63
N TRP A 56 -16.54 7.91 -7.02
CA TRP A 56 -15.88 8.81 -6.07
C TRP A 56 -16.89 9.34 -5.04
N ARG A 57 -18.09 9.73 -5.48
CA ARG A 57 -19.14 10.23 -4.59
C ARG A 57 -19.55 9.19 -3.57
N LEU A 58 -19.76 7.94 -3.97
CA LEU A 58 -20.07 6.82 -3.08
C LEU A 58 -18.93 6.55 -2.08
N ARG A 59 -17.67 6.65 -2.50
CA ARG A 59 -16.53 6.45 -1.60
C ARG A 59 -16.35 7.56 -0.58
N ASN A 60 -16.68 8.81 -0.94
CA ASN A 60 -16.41 10.01 -0.13
C ASN A 60 -17.62 10.57 0.62
N LEU A 61 -18.68 9.76 0.83
CA LEU A 61 -19.84 10.12 1.63
C LEU A 61 -19.52 10.34 3.11
N HIS A 62 -18.55 9.59 3.65
CA HIS A 62 -18.16 9.62 5.07
C HIS A 62 -17.19 10.77 5.37
N ASP A 63 -17.10 11.14 6.64
CA ASP A 63 -16.00 11.95 7.12
C ASP A 63 -14.68 11.18 7.02
N ALA A 64 -13.62 11.87 6.63
CA ALA A 64 -12.28 11.28 6.52
C ALA A 64 -11.78 10.68 7.86
N GLU A 65 -12.36 11.14 8.95
CA GLU A 65 -12.06 10.76 10.33
C GLU A 65 -12.62 9.39 10.76
N LEU A 66 -13.58 8.83 10.00
CA LEU A 66 -14.16 7.53 10.36
C LEU A 66 -13.24 6.38 9.97
N SER A 67 -13.00 5.49 10.93
CA SER A 67 -12.35 4.21 10.69
C SER A 67 -13.16 3.32 9.74
N LEU A 68 -12.54 2.31 9.18
CA LEU A 68 -13.21 1.43 8.20
C LEU A 68 -14.38 0.64 8.82
N ASP A 69 -14.24 0.20 10.07
CA ASP A 69 -15.29 -0.48 10.81
C ASP A 69 -16.48 0.45 11.11
N GLU A 70 -16.24 1.72 11.45
CA GLU A 70 -17.29 2.72 11.61
C GLU A 70 -18.04 3.01 10.30
N ARG A 71 -17.30 3.12 9.18
CA ARG A 71 -17.89 3.27 7.84
C ARG A 71 -18.76 2.08 7.46
N LEU A 72 -18.31 0.88 7.79
CA LEU A 72 -19.07 -0.34 7.57
C LEU A 72 -20.34 -0.38 8.41
N GLN A 73 -20.24 -0.04 9.69
CA GLN A 73 -21.41 0.05 10.58
C GLN A 73 -22.43 1.08 10.07
N GLN A 74 -21.98 2.24 9.62
CA GLN A 74 -22.83 3.26 9.02
C GLN A 74 -23.55 2.76 7.75
N ALA A 75 -22.84 2.02 6.88
CA ALA A 75 -23.43 1.42 5.69
C ALA A 75 -24.46 0.33 6.04
N GLN A 76 -24.20 -0.49 7.06
CA GLN A 76 -25.15 -1.49 7.58
C GLN A 76 -26.42 -0.82 8.14
N GLN A 77 -26.28 0.29 8.87
CA GLN A 77 -27.43 1.08 9.36
C GLN A 77 -28.27 1.62 8.21
N TRP A 78 -27.63 2.09 7.13
CA TRP A 78 -28.35 2.57 5.95
C TRP A 78 -29.16 1.44 5.29
N VAL A 79 -28.54 0.28 5.05
CA VAL A 79 -29.27 -0.89 4.50
C VAL A 79 -30.41 -1.32 5.41
N ALA A 80 -30.20 -1.35 6.74
CA ALA A 80 -31.25 -1.73 7.70
C ALA A 80 -32.43 -0.76 7.67
N ALA A 81 -32.21 0.52 7.55
CA ALA A 81 -33.26 1.55 7.52
C ALA A 81 -33.89 1.70 6.12
N ALA A 82 -33.16 1.44 5.06
CA ALA A 82 -33.61 1.58 3.66
C ALA A 82 -33.21 0.34 2.81
N PRO A 83 -33.82 -0.85 3.06
CA PRO A 83 -33.40 -2.11 2.41
C PRO A 83 -33.67 -2.13 0.89
N HIS A 84 -34.48 -1.20 0.39
CA HIS A 84 -34.74 -1.03 -1.05
C HIS A 84 -33.88 0.07 -1.70
N SER A 85 -32.94 0.66 -0.98
CA SER A 85 -32.01 1.63 -1.55
C SER A 85 -30.88 0.90 -2.29
N TYR A 86 -30.77 1.15 -3.59
CA TYR A 86 -29.70 0.67 -4.43
C TYR A 86 -28.32 1.16 -3.90
N TYR A 87 -28.23 2.42 -3.54
CA TYR A 87 -26.98 3.06 -3.09
C TYR A 87 -26.54 2.56 -1.70
N ALA A 88 -27.48 2.20 -0.83
CA ALA A 88 -27.17 1.59 0.46
C ALA A 88 -26.42 0.27 0.28
N HIS A 89 -26.92 -0.60 -0.60
CA HIS A 89 -26.27 -1.88 -0.89
C HIS A 89 -24.92 -1.70 -1.64
N LEU A 90 -24.85 -0.74 -2.56
CA LEU A 90 -23.56 -0.39 -3.21
C LEU A 90 -22.53 0.08 -2.18
N ARG A 91 -22.94 0.96 -1.26
CA ARG A 91 -22.05 1.46 -0.20
C ARG A 91 -21.60 0.35 0.73
N LEU A 92 -22.50 -0.53 1.13
CA LEU A 92 -22.18 -1.69 1.96
C LEU A 92 -21.16 -2.61 1.25
N GLY A 93 -21.40 -2.92 -0.03
CA GLY A 93 -20.47 -3.70 -0.83
C GLY A 93 -19.08 -3.05 -0.92
N ALA A 94 -19.00 -1.75 -1.17
CA ALA A 94 -17.73 -1.01 -1.25
C ALA A 94 -17.00 -0.96 0.11
N CYS A 95 -17.70 -0.89 1.24
CA CYS A 95 -17.06 -0.97 2.55
C CYS A 95 -16.48 -2.37 2.81
N TRP A 96 -17.21 -3.44 2.45
CA TRP A 96 -16.69 -4.80 2.55
C TRP A 96 -15.53 -5.08 1.58
N GLU A 97 -15.55 -4.53 0.37
CA GLU A 97 -14.42 -4.57 -0.57
C GLU A 97 -13.16 -3.92 0.05
N SER A 98 -13.35 -2.77 0.70
CA SER A 98 -12.26 -2.11 1.43
C SER A 98 -11.76 -2.93 2.62
N ALA A 99 -12.66 -3.59 3.37
CA ALA A 99 -12.31 -4.49 4.46
C ALA A 99 -11.52 -5.71 3.95
N ALA A 100 -11.92 -6.29 2.81
CA ALA A 100 -11.19 -7.39 2.18
C ALA A 100 -9.77 -6.98 1.79
N GLY A 101 -9.59 -5.79 1.22
CA GLY A 101 -8.27 -5.25 0.92
C GLY A 101 -7.41 -5.04 2.17
N ALA A 102 -7.99 -4.49 3.24
CA ALA A 102 -7.29 -4.28 4.51
C ALA A 102 -6.89 -5.60 5.20
N LEU A 103 -7.75 -6.63 5.13
CA LEU A 103 -7.47 -7.95 5.69
C LEU A 103 -6.39 -8.71 4.91
N ARG A 104 -6.36 -8.55 3.58
CA ARG A 104 -5.32 -9.14 2.73
C ARG A 104 -3.95 -8.50 2.95
N SER A 105 -3.89 -7.25 3.38
CA SER A 105 -2.72 -6.37 3.37
C SER A 105 -2.30 -5.87 1.97
N ALA A 106 -1.31 -4.99 1.94
CA ALA A 106 -0.73 -4.45 0.70
C ALA A 106 0.45 -5.27 0.18
N ASP A 107 0.86 -6.33 0.90
CA ASP A 107 1.99 -7.17 0.56
C ASP A 107 1.83 -7.88 -0.79
N VAL A 108 2.95 -8.25 -1.41
CA VAL A 108 2.95 -9.12 -2.59
C VAL A 108 2.31 -10.47 -2.24
N ALA A 109 1.60 -11.07 -3.19
CA ALA A 109 0.78 -12.26 -2.96
C ALA A 109 1.52 -13.43 -2.27
N ALA A 110 2.81 -13.57 -2.52
CA ALA A 110 3.64 -14.62 -1.93
C ALA A 110 3.93 -14.42 -0.43
N LEU A 111 3.74 -13.20 0.09
CA LEU A 111 4.00 -12.84 1.49
C LEU A 111 2.71 -12.74 2.32
N VAL A 112 1.55 -12.76 1.68
CA VAL A 112 0.25 -12.75 2.36
C VAL A 112 0.01 -14.10 3.03
N GLU A 113 -0.24 -14.11 4.33
CA GLU A 113 -0.50 -15.33 5.09
C GLU A 113 -1.85 -15.98 4.72
N ASP A 114 -1.96 -17.30 4.89
CA ASP A 114 -3.21 -18.02 4.63
C ASP A 114 -4.38 -17.46 5.44
N SER A 115 -4.13 -17.04 6.69
CA SER A 115 -5.13 -16.39 7.54
C SER A 115 -5.64 -15.06 6.95
N GLN A 116 -4.77 -14.27 6.35
CA GLN A 116 -5.12 -13.01 5.69
C GLN A 116 -5.92 -13.26 4.39
N TRP A 117 -5.49 -14.23 3.58
CA TRP A 117 -6.22 -14.65 2.40
C TRP A 117 -7.63 -15.14 2.73
N LEU A 118 -7.76 -15.99 3.76
CA LEU A 118 -9.06 -16.50 4.21
C LEU A 118 -9.95 -15.38 4.76
N ALA A 119 -9.41 -14.49 5.59
CA ALA A 119 -10.15 -13.35 6.11
C ALA A 119 -10.64 -12.42 5.01
N ALA A 120 -9.80 -12.15 4.01
CA ALA A 120 -10.16 -11.34 2.85
C ALA A 120 -11.27 -12.00 2.00
N ARG A 121 -11.22 -13.34 1.82
CA ARG A 121 -12.29 -14.10 1.13
C ARG A 121 -13.61 -14.06 1.88
N LEU A 122 -13.59 -14.18 3.21
CA LEU A 122 -14.79 -14.03 4.01
C LEU A 122 -15.42 -12.63 3.89
N ALA A 123 -14.59 -11.59 3.85
CA ALA A 123 -15.04 -10.21 3.60
C ALA A 123 -15.55 -10.01 2.17
N ARG A 124 -14.90 -10.65 1.16
CA ARG A 124 -15.38 -10.70 -0.24
C ARG A 124 -16.80 -11.25 -0.33
N ASP A 125 -17.10 -12.31 0.40
CA ASP A 125 -18.42 -12.93 0.37
C ASP A 125 -19.53 -11.96 0.81
N HIS A 126 -19.27 -11.15 1.83
CA HIS A 126 -20.16 -10.05 2.21
C HIS A 126 -20.28 -8.98 1.12
N ALA A 127 -19.17 -8.59 0.49
CA ALA A 127 -19.20 -7.58 -0.57
C ALA A 127 -20.03 -8.07 -1.78
N VAL A 128 -19.77 -9.30 -2.23
CA VAL A 128 -20.51 -9.92 -3.34
C VAL A 128 -21.97 -10.04 -3.00
N HIS A 129 -22.31 -10.50 -1.78
CA HIS A 129 -23.69 -10.58 -1.32
C HIS A 129 -24.39 -9.23 -1.36
N ALA A 130 -23.74 -8.16 -0.85
CA ALA A 130 -24.33 -6.80 -0.87
C ALA A 130 -24.55 -6.30 -2.32
N TYR A 131 -23.60 -6.51 -3.21
CA TYR A 131 -23.77 -6.14 -4.63
C TYR A 131 -24.88 -6.95 -5.32
N LEU A 132 -25.00 -8.25 -5.01
CA LEU A 132 -26.11 -9.06 -5.55
C LEU A 132 -27.47 -8.55 -5.09
N GLN A 133 -27.59 -8.08 -3.83
CA GLN A 133 -28.83 -7.47 -3.35
C GLN A 133 -29.12 -6.13 -4.05
N ALA A 134 -28.12 -5.41 -4.52
CA ALA A 134 -28.28 -4.16 -5.28
C ALA A 134 -28.83 -4.40 -6.69
N ILE A 135 -28.44 -5.49 -7.37
CA ILE A 135 -28.78 -5.73 -8.79
C ILE A 135 -30.28 -5.57 -9.09
N PRO A 136 -31.21 -6.21 -8.36
CA PRO A 136 -32.65 -6.10 -8.66
C PRO A 136 -33.26 -4.73 -8.33
N LEU A 137 -32.53 -3.85 -7.63
CA LEU A 137 -33.00 -2.53 -7.21
C LEU A 137 -32.73 -1.44 -8.26
N SER A 138 -32.00 -1.74 -9.30
CA SER A 138 -31.75 -0.81 -10.42
C SER A 138 -32.09 -1.46 -11.78
N PRO A 139 -32.72 -0.72 -12.68
CA PRO A 139 -32.93 -1.20 -14.06
C PRO A 139 -31.62 -1.32 -14.86
N ARG A 140 -30.56 -0.64 -14.44
CA ARG A 140 -29.22 -0.64 -15.05
C ARG A 140 -28.14 -0.79 -13.94
N PRO A 141 -27.93 -1.98 -13.38
CA PRO A 141 -27.11 -2.17 -12.19
C PRO A 141 -25.58 -2.20 -12.46
N ALA A 142 -25.09 -1.33 -13.35
CA ALA A 142 -23.70 -1.34 -13.81
C ALA A 142 -22.70 -1.21 -12.65
N LEU A 143 -22.98 -0.36 -11.64
CA LEU A 143 -22.07 -0.18 -10.48
C LEU A 143 -21.99 -1.43 -9.59
N ALA A 144 -23.11 -2.15 -9.43
CA ALA A 144 -23.11 -3.39 -8.65
C ALA A 144 -22.34 -4.50 -9.35
N LEU A 145 -22.53 -4.67 -10.67
CA LEU A 145 -21.80 -5.62 -11.49
C LEU A 145 -20.31 -5.32 -11.52
N ASP A 146 -19.94 -4.03 -11.64
CA ASP A 146 -18.56 -3.59 -11.58
C ASP A 146 -17.92 -3.84 -10.20
N GLY A 147 -18.67 -3.68 -9.11
CA GLY A 147 -18.21 -4.02 -7.76
C GLY A 147 -17.88 -5.52 -7.65
N ILE A 148 -18.74 -6.40 -8.17
CA ILE A 148 -18.45 -7.85 -8.21
C ILE A 148 -17.22 -8.13 -9.08
N LYS A 149 -17.16 -7.57 -10.30
CA LYS A 149 -16.00 -7.71 -11.19
C LYS A 149 -14.69 -7.37 -10.46
N ARG A 150 -14.63 -6.21 -9.81
CA ARG A 150 -13.42 -5.76 -9.12
C ARG A 150 -12.98 -6.70 -8.01
N ILE A 151 -13.88 -7.08 -7.11
CA ILE A 151 -13.50 -7.89 -5.96
C ILE A 151 -13.17 -9.33 -6.36
N THR A 152 -13.85 -9.88 -7.36
CA THR A 152 -13.61 -11.25 -7.82
C THR A 152 -12.37 -11.39 -8.72
N SER A 153 -11.88 -10.30 -9.30
CA SER A 153 -10.67 -10.31 -10.12
C SER A 153 -9.40 -10.60 -9.31
N TYR A 154 -9.33 -10.24 -8.02
CA TYR A 154 -8.16 -10.50 -7.18
C TYR A 154 -8.42 -11.50 -6.03
N LEU A 155 -9.69 -11.77 -5.67
CA LEU A 155 -10.04 -12.74 -4.61
C LEU A 155 -10.83 -13.95 -5.13
N ARG A 156 -10.95 -14.10 -6.45
CA ARG A 156 -11.80 -15.10 -7.14
C ARG A 156 -13.27 -15.01 -6.75
N GLU A 157 -14.09 -15.67 -7.51
CA GLU A 157 -15.52 -15.79 -7.22
C GLU A 157 -15.77 -16.70 -6.01
N PRO A 158 -16.77 -16.39 -5.16
CA PRO A 158 -17.20 -17.30 -4.10
C PRO A 158 -17.69 -18.64 -4.66
N ASN A 159 -17.36 -19.75 -4.00
CA ASN A 159 -17.84 -21.08 -4.42
C ASN A 159 -19.37 -21.17 -4.41
N TRP A 160 -20.04 -20.55 -3.43
CA TRP A 160 -21.49 -20.50 -3.36
C TRP A 160 -22.11 -19.74 -4.55
N LEU A 161 -21.43 -18.71 -5.08
CA LEU A 161 -21.86 -17.98 -6.27
C LEU A 161 -21.77 -18.86 -7.52
N LEU A 162 -20.62 -19.55 -7.69
CA LEU A 162 -20.41 -20.49 -8.79
C LEU A 162 -21.42 -21.63 -8.75
N ALA A 163 -21.74 -22.18 -7.57
CA ALA A 163 -22.78 -23.21 -7.40
C ALA A 163 -24.14 -22.71 -7.88
N LEU A 164 -24.55 -21.50 -7.47
CA LEU A 164 -25.81 -20.91 -7.93
C LEU A 164 -25.86 -20.68 -9.43
N GLN A 165 -24.75 -20.24 -10.04
CA GLN A 165 -24.63 -20.07 -11.50
C GLN A 165 -24.69 -21.40 -12.25
N ALA A 166 -24.24 -22.48 -11.63
CA ALA A 166 -24.35 -23.84 -12.14
C ALA A 166 -25.72 -24.51 -11.82
N GLY A 167 -26.68 -23.76 -11.28
CA GLY A 167 -27.99 -24.27 -10.91
C GLY A 167 -28.02 -25.19 -9.69
N GLN A 168 -26.97 -25.12 -8.85
CA GLN A 168 -26.82 -25.88 -7.62
C GLN A 168 -27.17 -25.01 -6.40
N PRO A 169 -27.59 -25.61 -5.27
CA PRO A 169 -27.79 -24.86 -4.03
C PRO A 169 -26.48 -24.17 -3.56
N ALA A 170 -26.62 -22.96 -3.00
CA ALA A 170 -25.51 -22.32 -2.35
C ALA A 170 -25.20 -23.02 -1.01
N GLU A 171 -23.96 -23.45 -0.85
CA GLU A 171 -23.49 -24.06 0.40
C GLU A 171 -22.29 -23.24 0.93
N SER A 172 -22.23 -23.09 2.27
CA SER A 172 -21.07 -22.50 2.90
C SER A 172 -19.88 -23.46 2.86
N ASP A 173 -18.73 -22.96 2.46
CA ASP A 173 -17.48 -23.73 2.46
C ASP A 173 -16.68 -23.55 3.78
N GLU A 174 -17.26 -22.89 4.78
CA GLU A 174 -16.60 -22.63 6.07
C GLU A 174 -16.04 -23.90 6.73
N GLN A 175 -16.84 -24.97 6.77
CA GLN A 175 -16.39 -26.23 7.36
C GLN A 175 -15.22 -26.84 6.55
N VAL A 176 -15.32 -26.82 5.22
CA VAL A 176 -14.26 -27.33 4.34
C VAL A 176 -12.98 -26.52 4.51
N LEU A 177 -13.10 -25.19 4.59
CA LEU A 177 -11.95 -24.30 4.81
C LEU A 177 -11.35 -24.47 6.20
N ALA A 178 -12.18 -24.66 7.24
CA ALA A 178 -11.70 -24.93 8.60
C ALA A 178 -10.94 -26.25 8.69
N GLU A 179 -11.42 -27.31 8.02
CA GLU A 179 -10.76 -28.61 7.95
C GLU A 179 -9.46 -28.56 7.11
N ARG A 180 -9.47 -27.80 6.01
CA ARG A 180 -8.31 -27.67 5.11
C ARG A 180 -7.21 -26.77 5.69
N TYR A 181 -7.59 -25.72 6.44
CA TYR A 181 -6.68 -24.73 7.03
C TYR A 181 -6.86 -24.61 8.55
N PRO A 182 -6.65 -25.67 9.32
CA PRO A 182 -7.02 -25.71 10.74
C PRO A 182 -6.27 -24.72 11.63
N GLN A 183 -5.09 -24.24 11.22
CA GLN A 183 -4.30 -23.23 11.94
C GLN A 183 -4.67 -21.81 11.51
N ALA A 184 -4.87 -21.58 10.22
CA ALA A 184 -5.16 -20.25 9.67
C ALA A 184 -6.63 -19.83 9.88
N TRP A 185 -7.57 -20.78 9.86
CA TRP A 185 -8.99 -20.49 9.98
C TRP A 185 -9.40 -19.73 11.25
N PRO A 186 -8.99 -20.15 12.48
CA PRO A 186 -9.34 -19.39 13.69
C PRO A 186 -8.79 -17.96 13.67
N GLN A 187 -7.59 -17.77 13.11
CA GLN A 187 -6.98 -16.45 12.98
C GLN A 187 -7.74 -15.59 11.95
N ALA A 188 -8.13 -16.17 10.82
CA ALA A 188 -8.93 -15.49 9.80
C ALA A 188 -10.27 -15.00 10.36
N VAL A 189 -10.99 -15.85 11.10
CA VAL A 189 -12.24 -15.48 11.75
C VAL A 189 -12.02 -14.39 12.81
N GLN A 190 -10.93 -14.47 13.58
CA GLN A 190 -10.55 -13.43 14.54
C GLN A 190 -10.24 -12.10 13.84
N MET A 191 -9.52 -12.10 12.73
CA MET A 191 -9.22 -10.89 11.96
C MET A 191 -10.52 -10.27 11.40
N LEU A 192 -11.41 -11.09 10.85
CA LEU A 192 -12.71 -10.64 10.34
C LEU A 192 -13.59 -10.06 11.44
N SER A 193 -13.49 -10.54 12.70
CA SER A 193 -14.36 -10.16 13.81
C SER A 193 -14.40 -8.67 14.11
N ARG A 194 -13.36 -7.93 13.71
CA ARG A 194 -13.34 -6.46 13.76
C ARG A 194 -14.47 -5.84 12.91
N PHE A 195 -14.81 -6.48 11.80
CA PHE A 195 -15.80 -6.00 10.82
C PHE A 195 -17.13 -6.74 10.93
N GLY A 196 -17.13 -7.96 11.41
CA GLY A 196 -18.33 -8.81 11.56
C GLY A 196 -17.99 -10.29 11.71
N ALA A 197 -19.00 -11.14 11.58
CA ALA A 197 -18.86 -12.59 11.50
C ALA A 197 -18.85 -13.06 10.04
N PRO A 198 -18.42 -14.29 9.72
CA PRO A 198 -18.63 -14.88 8.40
C PRO A 198 -20.09 -14.81 7.95
N LEU A 199 -20.31 -14.79 6.63
CA LEU A 199 -21.65 -14.64 6.06
C LEU A 199 -22.52 -15.88 6.35
N GLN A 200 -23.50 -15.73 7.22
CA GLN A 200 -24.32 -16.86 7.72
C GLN A 200 -25.50 -17.20 6.80
N THR A 201 -25.98 -16.25 6.01
CA THR A 201 -27.16 -16.45 5.14
C THR A 201 -26.74 -16.24 3.69
N LEU A 202 -26.68 -17.33 2.94
CA LEU A 202 -26.39 -17.30 1.51
C LEU A 202 -27.66 -17.05 0.71
N PRO A 203 -27.54 -16.42 -0.49
CA PRO A 203 -28.68 -16.30 -1.41
C PRO A 203 -29.21 -17.68 -1.83
N SER A 204 -30.54 -17.81 -1.93
CA SER A 204 -31.17 -19.04 -2.45
C SER A 204 -31.32 -19.04 -3.98
N ALA A 205 -31.18 -17.87 -4.61
CA ALA A 205 -31.25 -17.71 -6.07
C ALA A 205 -30.47 -16.47 -6.49
N LEU A 206 -30.06 -16.43 -7.73
CA LEU A 206 -29.41 -15.28 -8.34
C LEU A 206 -30.44 -14.34 -8.99
N PRO A 207 -30.14 -13.04 -9.10
CA PRO A 207 -30.88 -12.12 -9.97
C PRO A 207 -30.96 -12.66 -11.40
N ALA A 208 -32.08 -12.43 -12.09
CA ALA A 208 -32.33 -12.95 -13.44
C ALA A 208 -31.21 -12.62 -14.44
N LEU A 209 -30.56 -11.48 -14.26
CA LEU A 209 -29.42 -11.03 -15.08
C LEU A 209 -28.21 -11.98 -15.01
N LEU A 210 -28.06 -12.78 -13.96
CA LEU A 210 -26.89 -13.66 -13.72
C LEU A 210 -27.20 -15.15 -13.88
N GLN A 211 -28.40 -15.53 -14.34
CA GLN A 211 -28.83 -16.93 -14.38
C GLN A 211 -28.24 -17.71 -15.57
N GLU A 212 -27.81 -17.01 -16.61
CA GLU A 212 -27.25 -17.66 -17.80
C GLU A 212 -25.73 -17.46 -17.83
N ARG A 213 -25.01 -18.56 -17.62
CA ARG A 213 -23.54 -18.59 -17.75
C ARG A 213 -23.15 -19.91 -18.40
N ASP A 214 -22.42 -19.83 -19.51
CA ASP A 214 -21.92 -21.02 -20.22
C ASP A 214 -20.53 -21.42 -19.73
N GLN A 215 -19.97 -22.50 -20.31
CA GLN A 215 -18.65 -22.99 -19.88
C GLN A 215 -17.53 -22.01 -20.21
N ASP A 216 -17.60 -21.31 -21.34
CA ASP A 216 -16.58 -20.35 -21.76
C ASP A 216 -16.58 -19.15 -20.78
N ASP A 217 -17.74 -18.77 -20.27
CA ASP A 217 -17.89 -17.74 -19.24
C ASP A 217 -17.29 -18.17 -17.88
N PHE A 218 -17.39 -19.47 -17.51
CA PHE A 218 -16.74 -20.00 -16.31
C PHE A 218 -15.22 -20.02 -16.45
N ASP A 219 -14.71 -20.27 -17.65
CA ASP A 219 -13.27 -20.31 -17.94
C ASP A 219 -12.65 -18.91 -18.05
N ALA A 220 -13.47 -17.87 -18.29
CA ALA A 220 -13.05 -16.48 -18.42
C ALA A 220 -13.85 -15.51 -17.51
N PRO A 221 -13.80 -15.64 -16.18
CA PRO A 221 -14.68 -14.91 -15.26
C PRO A 221 -14.55 -13.38 -15.36
N LEU A 222 -13.36 -12.85 -15.58
CA LEU A 222 -13.17 -11.41 -15.76
C LEU A 222 -13.87 -10.89 -17.02
N ALA A 223 -13.79 -11.61 -18.14
CA ALA A 223 -14.46 -11.25 -19.39
C ALA A 223 -15.99 -11.32 -19.23
N TYR A 224 -16.50 -12.34 -18.54
CA TYR A 224 -17.93 -12.45 -18.21
C TYR A 224 -18.45 -11.22 -17.43
N TRP A 225 -17.81 -10.87 -16.32
CA TRP A 225 -18.23 -9.70 -15.55
C TRP A 225 -18.08 -8.39 -16.30
N MET A 226 -16.98 -8.23 -17.06
CA MET A 226 -16.78 -7.06 -17.93
C MET A 226 -17.90 -6.96 -18.98
N HIS A 227 -18.27 -8.07 -19.60
CA HIS A 227 -19.36 -8.11 -20.58
C HIS A 227 -20.69 -7.62 -19.99
N LEU A 228 -21.04 -8.11 -18.79
CA LEU A 228 -22.27 -7.69 -18.09
C LEU A 228 -22.26 -6.18 -17.76
N VAL A 229 -21.13 -5.65 -17.30
CA VAL A 229 -21.01 -4.20 -17.03
C VAL A 229 -21.18 -3.40 -18.31
N LEU A 230 -20.51 -3.80 -19.41
CA LEU A 230 -20.56 -3.10 -20.70
C LEU A 230 -21.91 -3.21 -21.40
N GLN A 231 -22.71 -4.27 -21.13
CA GLN A 231 -24.11 -4.33 -21.53
C GLN A 231 -24.96 -3.23 -20.88
N GLN A 232 -24.70 -2.93 -19.61
CA GLN A 232 -25.42 -1.89 -18.87
C GLN A 232 -24.91 -0.48 -19.21
N ARG A 233 -23.60 -0.34 -19.45
CA ARG A 233 -22.94 0.90 -19.81
C ARG A 233 -21.91 0.68 -20.91
N PRO A 234 -22.31 0.77 -22.17
CA PRO A 234 -21.38 0.61 -23.29
C PRO A 234 -20.24 1.66 -23.23
N ASN A 235 -19.04 1.22 -23.59
CA ASN A 235 -17.83 2.05 -23.64
C ASN A 235 -17.42 2.64 -22.27
N ASP A 236 -17.69 1.95 -21.16
CA ASP A 236 -17.21 2.39 -19.84
C ASP A 236 -15.69 2.29 -19.76
N GLN A 237 -15.04 3.43 -19.98
CA GLN A 237 -13.58 3.53 -19.97
C GLN A 237 -12.97 3.03 -18.66
N SER A 238 -13.59 3.33 -17.50
CA SER A 238 -13.04 2.88 -16.21
C SER A 238 -13.09 1.37 -16.03
N THR A 239 -14.13 0.68 -16.55
CA THR A 239 -14.18 -0.78 -16.59
C THR A 239 -13.07 -1.36 -17.47
N LEU A 240 -12.77 -0.70 -18.59
CA LEU A 240 -11.69 -1.11 -19.50
C LEU A 240 -10.30 -0.82 -18.91
N GLU A 241 -10.11 0.32 -18.25
CA GLU A 241 -8.88 0.65 -17.51
C GLU A 241 -8.59 -0.37 -16.41
N ASP A 242 -9.59 -0.70 -15.58
CA ASP A 242 -9.46 -1.73 -14.54
C ASP A 242 -9.10 -3.09 -15.14
N THR A 243 -9.66 -3.46 -16.31
CA THR A 243 -9.34 -4.72 -16.97
C THR A 243 -7.93 -4.72 -17.53
N LEU A 244 -7.50 -3.60 -18.13
CA LEU A 244 -6.16 -3.43 -18.64
C LEU A 244 -5.08 -3.61 -17.55
N TYR A 245 -5.38 -3.22 -16.30
CA TYR A 245 -4.48 -3.41 -15.16
C TYR A 245 -4.10 -4.88 -14.94
N TYR A 246 -5.02 -5.83 -15.17
CA TYR A 246 -4.72 -7.27 -15.03
C TYR A 246 -3.86 -7.84 -16.17
N LEU A 247 -3.68 -7.07 -17.25
CA LEU A 247 -2.81 -7.43 -18.37
C LEU A 247 -1.37 -6.93 -18.20
N TYR A 248 -1.02 -6.27 -17.09
CA TYR A 248 0.37 -5.88 -16.83
C TYR A 248 1.30 -7.10 -16.75
N PRO A 249 2.55 -6.97 -17.22
CA PRO A 249 3.57 -8.03 -17.14
C PRO A 249 3.75 -8.63 -15.74
N ARG A 250 3.69 -7.79 -14.71
CA ARG A 250 3.79 -8.21 -13.29
C ARG A 250 2.64 -9.12 -12.81
N TRP A 251 1.55 -9.19 -13.57
CA TRP A 251 0.40 -10.08 -13.31
C TRP A 251 0.30 -11.24 -14.30
N GLY A 252 1.35 -11.45 -15.13
CA GLY A 252 1.42 -12.53 -16.11
C GLY A 252 0.92 -12.17 -17.50
N GLY A 253 0.53 -10.91 -17.74
CA GLY A 253 0.22 -10.37 -19.06
C GLY A 253 1.45 -9.86 -19.81
N SER A 254 1.24 -8.97 -20.79
CA SER A 254 2.31 -8.30 -21.52
C SER A 254 1.83 -6.96 -22.10
N HIS A 255 2.77 -6.07 -22.41
CA HIS A 255 2.44 -4.80 -23.10
C HIS A 255 1.84 -5.02 -24.48
N GLU A 256 2.18 -6.13 -25.15
CA GLU A 256 1.55 -6.55 -26.42
C GLU A 256 0.08 -6.92 -26.21
N ALA A 257 -0.21 -7.76 -25.20
CA ALA A 257 -1.59 -8.10 -24.83
C ALA A 257 -2.43 -6.88 -24.45
N MET A 258 -1.82 -5.88 -23.79
CA MET A 258 -2.49 -4.62 -23.48
C MET A 258 -2.79 -3.82 -24.74
N GLU A 259 -1.89 -3.75 -25.72
CA GLU A 259 -2.14 -3.05 -26.99
C GLU A 259 -3.21 -3.79 -27.82
N ASP A 260 -3.16 -5.11 -27.88
CA ASP A 260 -4.18 -5.95 -28.55
C ASP A 260 -5.56 -5.73 -27.91
N PHE A 261 -5.63 -5.58 -26.58
CA PHE A 261 -6.88 -5.26 -25.90
C PHE A 261 -7.39 -3.87 -26.28
N ILE A 262 -6.52 -2.84 -26.33
CA ILE A 262 -6.87 -1.46 -26.69
C ILE A 262 -7.39 -1.36 -28.15
N GLU A 263 -6.75 -2.10 -29.05
CA GLU A 263 -7.18 -2.15 -30.47
C GLU A 263 -8.32 -3.15 -30.73
N GLY A 264 -8.62 -3.99 -29.74
CA GLY A 264 -9.59 -5.08 -29.84
C GLY A 264 -11.06 -4.63 -29.84
N SER A 265 -11.94 -5.62 -29.87
CA SER A 265 -13.40 -5.42 -29.97
C SER A 265 -13.99 -4.66 -28.78
N TRP A 266 -13.43 -4.85 -27.59
CA TRP A 266 -13.89 -4.23 -26.35
C TRP A 266 -13.75 -2.69 -26.36
N CYS A 267 -12.71 -2.18 -26.98
CA CYS A 267 -12.39 -0.75 -27.05
C CYS A 267 -12.85 -0.07 -28.36
N ARG A 268 -13.50 -0.81 -29.26
CA ARG A 268 -13.88 -0.32 -30.61
C ARG A 268 -14.79 0.90 -30.57
N GLY A 269 -15.64 1.02 -29.54
CA GLY A 269 -16.55 2.14 -29.36
C GLY A 269 -15.92 3.38 -28.74
N LEU A 270 -14.66 3.29 -28.27
CA LEU A 270 -13.97 4.40 -27.63
C LEU A 270 -13.49 5.44 -28.64
N GLY A 271 -13.59 6.72 -28.28
CA GLY A 271 -12.95 7.82 -28.99
C GLY A 271 -11.42 7.79 -28.88
N LEU A 272 -10.75 8.60 -29.70
CA LEU A 272 -9.29 8.66 -29.73
C LEU A 272 -8.70 9.05 -28.35
N ALA A 273 -9.28 10.06 -27.71
CA ALA A 273 -8.82 10.51 -26.39
C ALA A 273 -8.90 9.40 -25.32
N GLN A 274 -9.98 8.61 -25.34
CA GLN A 274 -10.18 7.50 -24.40
C GLN A 274 -9.20 6.36 -24.66
N ARG A 275 -8.94 6.00 -25.91
CA ARG A 275 -7.92 5.00 -26.27
C ARG A 275 -6.51 5.46 -25.89
N ASN A 276 -6.22 6.75 -26.08
CA ASN A 276 -4.94 7.31 -25.62
C ASN A 276 -4.81 7.32 -24.09
N ALA A 277 -5.92 7.46 -23.35
CA ALA A 277 -5.90 7.28 -21.91
C ALA A 277 -5.58 5.83 -21.49
N LEU A 278 -6.13 4.83 -22.22
CA LEU A 278 -5.75 3.41 -22.00
C LEU A 278 -4.27 3.15 -22.35
N ARG A 279 -3.75 3.76 -23.43
CA ARG A 279 -2.32 3.68 -23.75
C ARG A 279 -1.46 4.34 -22.68
N TRP A 280 -1.93 5.47 -22.13
CA TRP A 280 -1.25 6.07 -20.98
C TRP A 280 -1.15 5.10 -19.80
N CYS A 281 -2.22 4.37 -19.45
CA CYS A 281 -2.16 3.32 -18.44
C CYS A 281 -1.10 2.25 -18.76
N LYS A 282 -0.95 1.86 -20.03
CA LYS A 282 0.09 0.93 -20.47
C LYS A 282 1.50 1.50 -20.28
N GLU A 283 1.71 2.74 -20.71
CA GLU A 283 3.03 3.38 -20.63
C GLU A 283 3.47 3.66 -19.18
N GLN A 284 2.55 3.90 -18.25
CA GLN A 284 2.85 4.10 -16.84
C GLN A 284 3.60 2.93 -16.19
N ASP A 285 3.49 1.71 -16.73
CA ASP A 285 4.13 0.52 -16.16
C ASP A 285 5.67 0.64 -16.18
N TRP A 286 6.24 1.04 -17.32
CA TRP A 286 7.68 1.20 -17.44
C TRP A 286 8.17 2.62 -17.14
N LEU A 287 7.36 3.65 -17.41
CA LEU A 287 7.70 5.04 -17.07
C LEU A 287 7.75 5.31 -15.56
N GLY A 288 7.11 4.45 -14.76
CA GLY A 288 7.19 4.50 -13.29
C GLY A 288 8.55 4.12 -12.73
N GLU A 289 9.38 3.42 -13.49
CA GLU A 289 10.77 3.13 -13.15
C GLU A 289 11.66 4.30 -13.60
N LEU A 290 12.01 5.16 -12.65
CA LEU A 290 12.81 6.36 -12.97
C LEU A 290 14.22 5.96 -13.44
N PRO A 291 14.70 6.49 -14.60
CA PRO A 291 16.00 6.15 -15.12
C PRO A 291 17.11 6.77 -14.26
N HIS A 292 18.26 6.08 -14.20
CA HIS A 292 19.44 6.69 -13.62
C HIS A 292 19.90 7.89 -14.48
N ARG A 293 20.22 9.02 -13.84
CA ARG A 293 20.55 10.26 -14.54
C ARG A 293 21.72 10.15 -15.51
N ASP A 294 22.68 9.25 -15.24
CA ASP A 294 23.86 9.03 -16.08
C ASP A 294 23.54 8.13 -17.28
N ASP A 295 22.36 7.51 -17.35
CA ASP A 295 21.88 6.77 -18.51
C ASP A 295 21.16 7.71 -19.48
N ALA A 296 21.93 8.40 -20.31
CA ALA A 296 21.42 9.38 -21.26
C ALA A 296 20.42 8.78 -22.26
N ASP A 297 20.57 7.50 -22.63
CA ASP A 297 19.67 6.83 -23.57
C ASP A 297 18.32 6.53 -22.91
N ALA A 298 18.30 6.03 -21.68
CA ALA A 298 17.09 5.81 -20.90
C ALA A 298 16.37 7.13 -20.60
N VAL A 299 17.09 8.17 -20.17
CA VAL A 299 16.52 9.51 -19.94
C VAL A 299 15.88 10.05 -21.23
N ALA A 300 16.58 9.98 -22.36
CA ALA A 300 16.04 10.43 -23.63
C ALA A 300 14.83 9.59 -24.09
N ALA A 301 14.78 8.30 -23.76
CA ALA A 301 13.63 7.46 -24.05
C ALA A 301 12.40 7.88 -23.25
N HIS A 302 12.54 8.14 -21.95
CA HIS A 302 11.47 8.64 -21.10
C HIS A 302 10.92 10.00 -21.58
N GLU A 303 11.81 10.96 -21.83
CA GLU A 303 11.39 12.29 -22.32
C GLU A 303 10.66 12.20 -23.68
N ARG A 304 11.13 11.34 -24.60
CA ARG A 304 10.43 11.12 -25.89
C ARG A 304 9.06 10.50 -25.69
N ALA A 305 8.92 9.54 -24.80
CA ALA A 305 7.64 8.89 -24.52
C ALA A 305 6.63 9.90 -23.95
N TYR A 306 7.03 10.69 -22.94
CA TYR A 306 6.16 11.76 -22.41
C TYR A 306 5.79 12.79 -23.49
N ALA A 307 6.74 13.19 -24.33
CA ALA A 307 6.46 14.14 -25.42
C ALA A 307 5.46 13.57 -26.43
N GLN A 308 5.59 12.31 -26.84
CA GLN A 308 4.67 11.64 -27.75
C GLN A 308 3.26 11.52 -27.16
N ILE A 309 3.15 11.18 -25.89
CA ILE A 309 1.88 11.08 -25.18
C ILE A 309 1.20 12.46 -25.12
N LEU A 310 1.95 13.51 -24.75
CA LEU A 310 1.44 14.89 -24.65
C LEU A 310 1.10 15.51 -25.99
N ASP A 311 1.74 15.09 -27.08
CA ASP A 311 1.38 15.50 -28.45
C ASP A 311 0.07 14.84 -28.91
N GLY A 312 -0.32 13.75 -28.27
CA GLY A 312 -1.56 13.04 -28.53
C GLY A 312 -2.81 13.81 -28.06
N HIS A 313 -3.97 13.37 -28.58
CA HIS A 313 -5.26 13.85 -28.12
C HIS A 313 -5.60 13.19 -26.77
N LEU A 314 -5.54 13.94 -25.67
CA LEU A 314 -5.79 13.48 -24.32
C LEU A 314 -6.95 14.22 -23.68
N GLU A 315 -7.70 13.54 -22.83
CA GLU A 315 -8.63 14.19 -21.91
C GLU A 315 -7.87 15.11 -20.94
N ARG A 316 -8.53 16.16 -20.49
CA ARG A 316 -7.92 17.22 -19.67
C ARG A 316 -7.20 16.67 -18.42
N PHE A 317 -7.85 15.75 -17.70
CA PHE A 317 -7.29 15.17 -16.47
C PHE A 317 -6.13 14.21 -16.77
N VAL A 318 -6.19 13.41 -17.85
CA VAL A 318 -5.07 12.54 -18.26
C VAL A 318 -3.85 13.40 -18.64
N ARG A 319 -4.07 14.51 -19.35
CA ARG A 319 -3.00 15.45 -19.68
C ARG A 319 -2.36 16.04 -18.42
N ALA A 320 -3.15 16.39 -17.41
CA ALA A 320 -2.62 16.89 -16.13
C ALA A 320 -1.78 15.82 -15.42
N GLU A 321 -2.24 14.57 -15.38
CA GLU A 321 -1.50 13.45 -14.80
C GLU A 321 -0.17 13.21 -15.51
N VAL A 322 -0.15 13.19 -16.84
CA VAL A 322 1.08 13.04 -17.64
C VAL A 322 2.08 14.15 -17.35
N LEU A 323 1.61 15.40 -17.25
CA LEU A 323 2.47 16.55 -16.91
C LEU A 323 3.07 16.41 -15.50
N ILE A 324 2.29 15.97 -14.52
CA ILE A 324 2.77 15.77 -13.14
C ILE A 324 3.81 14.65 -13.10
N GLN A 325 3.61 13.54 -13.81
CA GLN A 325 4.56 12.44 -13.87
C GLN A 325 5.85 12.86 -14.60
N ARG A 326 5.76 13.65 -15.67
CA ARG A 326 6.94 14.24 -16.32
C ARG A 326 7.67 15.22 -15.42
N ALA A 327 6.94 16.02 -14.66
CA ALA A 327 7.54 16.90 -13.64
C ALA A 327 8.30 16.09 -12.58
N ALA A 328 7.76 14.96 -12.14
CA ALA A 328 8.44 14.06 -11.20
C ALA A 328 9.73 13.47 -11.78
N LEU A 329 9.72 13.03 -13.04
CA LEU A 329 10.94 12.59 -13.74
C LEU A 329 12.00 13.72 -13.76
N ARG A 330 11.62 14.90 -14.21
CA ARG A 330 12.52 16.05 -14.32
C ARG A 330 13.05 16.51 -12.97
N PHE A 331 12.22 16.46 -11.93
CA PHE A 331 12.65 16.72 -10.56
C PHE A 331 13.70 15.71 -10.09
N HIS A 332 13.47 14.43 -10.34
CA HIS A 332 14.47 13.39 -10.05
C HIS A 332 15.80 13.61 -10.79
N LEU A 333 15.74 13.93 -12.07
CA LEU A 333 16.92 14.19 -12.89
C LEU A 333 17.62 15.51 -12.53
N GLY A 334 16.88 16.49 -12.07
CA GLY A 334 17.40 17.80 -11.69
C GLY A 334 18.23 17.80 -10.41
N ARG A 335 18.13 16.79 -9.57
CA ARG A 335 18.97 16.64 -8.38
C ARG A 335 20.39 16.23 -8.80
N ILE A 336 21.36 17.18 -8.75
CA ILE A 336 22.70 16.94 -9.29
C ILE A 336 23.57 16.15 -8.32
N GLU A 337 23.77 16.66 -7.13
CA GLU A 337 24.69 16.06 -6.17
C GLU A 337 24.37 16.57 -4.76
N GLU A 338 24.76 15.78 -3.75
CA GLU A 338 24.76 16.19 -2.35
C GLU A 338 26.23 16.35 -1.93
N ILE A 339 26.70 17.59 -1.81
CA ILE A 339 28.04 17.91 -1.39
C ILE A 339 27.96 18.64 -0.05
N GLU A 340 28.65 18.13 0.97
CA GLU A 340 28.66 18.72 2.30
C GLU A 340 27.24 18.97 2.86
N ASP A 341 26.33 17.99 2.70
CA ASP A 341 24.93 18.04 3.10
C ASP A 341 24.06 19.09 2.37
N GLN A 342 24.54 19.63 1.24
CA GLN A 342 23.77 20.52 0.38
C GLN A 342 23.39 19.85 -0.94
N VAL A 343 22.11 19.92 -1.30
CA VAL A 343 21.59 19.42 -2.57
C VAL A 343 21.69 20.49 -3.63
N TYR A 344 22.36 20.17 -4.74
CA TYR A 344 22.47 21.04 -5.89
C TYR A 344 21.48 20.62 -6.97
N TRP A 345 20.88 21.60 -7.62
CA TRP A 345 19.81 21.41 -8.59
C TRP A 345 20.19 22.00 -9.95
N ASP A 346 19.83 21.27 -11.01
CA ASP A 346 19.91 21.80 -12.37
C ASP A 346 18.80 22.81 -12.61
N ALA A 347 19.19 24.08 -12.87
CA ALA A 347 18.23 25.16 -13.03
C ALA A 347 17.30 24.96 -14.25
N GLY A 348 17.79 24.34 -15.32
CA GLY A 348 16.99 24.06 -16.52
C GLY A 348 15.95 22.99 -16.26
N CYS A 349 16.32 21.90 -15.58
CA CYS A 349 15.39 20.87 -15.15
C CYS A 349 14.32 21.45 -14.22
N MET A 350 14.71 22.26 -13.24
CA MET A 350 13.77 22.85 -12.29
C MET A 350 12.81 23.85 -12.94
N GLN A 351 13.26 24.63 -13.91
CA GLN A 351 12.38 25.49 -14.69
C GLN A 351 11.36 24.68 -15.49
N ALA A 352 11.77 23.57 -16.10
CA ALA A 352 10.88 22.67 -16.83
C ALA A 352 9.85 21.97 -15.92
N VAL A 353 10.24 21.63 -14.67
CA VAL A 353 9.29 21.14 -13.65
C VAL A 353 8.22 22.18 -13.35
N LEU A 354 8.63 23.46 -13.13
CA LEU A 354 7.70 24.55 -12.86
C LEU A 354 6.71 24.75 -14.02
N GLU A 355 7.18 24.68 -15.25
CA GLU A 355 6.33 24.82 -16.45
C GLU A 355 5.29 23.70 -16.54
N ASP A 356 5.68 22.44 -16.27
CA ASP A 356 4.77 21.30 -16.24
C ASP A 356 3.72 21.46 -15.13
N LEU A 357 4.13 21.84 -13.93
CA LEU A 357 3.21 22.06 -12.81
C LEU A 357 2.25 23.23 -13.05
N GLN A 358 2.69 24.32 -13.68
CA GLN A 358 1.81 25.44 -14.06
C GLN A 358 0.75 24.99 -15.07
N GLN A 359 1.13 24.19 -16.08
CA GLN A 359 0.20 23.65 -17.05
C GLN A 359 -0.77 22.66 -16.39
N ALA A 360 -0.27 21.76 -15.53
CA ALA A 360 -1.10 20.82 -14.78
C ALA A 360 -2.09 21.55 -13.86
N TRP A 361 -1.65 22.61 -13.17
CA TRP A 361 -2.48 23.46 -12.31
C TRP A 361 -3.62 24.14 -13.05
N ALA A 362 -3.36 24.61 -14.27
CA ALA A 362 -4.39 25.19 -15.13
C ALA A 362 -5.42 24.15 -15.60
N LEU A 363 -5.01 22.88 -15.67
CA LEU A 363 -5.88 21.77 -16.06
C LEU A 363 -6.63 21.18 -14.86
N ASP A 364 -5.92 20.84 -13.79
CA ASP A 364 -6.50 20.16 -12.63
C ASP A 364 -5.74 20.50 -11.33
N ARG A 365 -6.39 21.26 -10.46
CA ARG A 365 -5.78 21.76 -9.22
C ARG A 365 -5.65 20.68 -8.14
N ASP A 366 -6.66 19.83 -8.01
CA ASP A 366 -6.65 18.75 -7.02
C ASP A 366 -5.59 17.71 -7.37
N MET A 367 -5.41 17.43 -8.65
CA MET A 367 -4.39 16.49 -9.08
C MET A 367 -2.98 16.99 -8.74
N VAL A 368 -2.71 18.30 -8.85
CA VAL A 368 -1.44 18.88 -8.43
C VAL A 368 -1.28 18.83 -6.92
N LEU A 369 -2.37 19.00 -6.16
CA LEU A 369 -2.34 18.96 -4.70
C LEU A 369 -2.17 17.53 -4.17
N HIS A 370 -2.81 16.55 -4.79
CA HIS A 370 -2.92 15.17 -4.30
C HIS A 370 -2.19 14.13 -5.16
N GLY A 371 -1.60 14.52 -6.29
CA GLY A 371 -0.83 13.62 -7.15
C GLY A 371 0.36 13.01 -6.44
N GLY A 372 0.78 11.81 -6.86
CA GLY A 372 1.85 11.01 -6.22
C GLY A 372 3.23 11.67 -6.15
N PHE A 373 3.50 12.63 -7.03
CA PHE A 373 4.48 13.67 -6.83
C PHE A 373 3.73 14.80 -6.17
N SER A 374 3.77 14.88 -4.86
CA SER A 374 3.18 16.03 -4.20
C SER A 374 3.95 17.26 -4.68
N GLY A 375 3.30 18.11 -5.43
CA GLY A 375 3.82 19.44 -5.77
C GLY A 375 4.32 20.18 -4.52
N LEU A 376 3.95 19.69 -3.35
CA LEU A 376 4.34 20.10 -2.02
C LEU A 376 5.78 19.75 -1.67
N GLU A 377 6.28 18.55 -2.01
CA GLU A 377 7.72 18.26 -1.88
C GLU A 377 8.53 19.16 -2.81
N ALA A 378 8.07 19.34 -4.05
CA ALA A 378 8.67 20.32 -4.94
C ALA A 378 8.67 21.72 -4.33
N CYS A 379 7.63 22.15 -3.63
CA CYS A 379 7.53 23.49 -3.07
C CYS A 379 8.59 23.82 -2.01
N THR A 380 9.04 22.86 -1.22
CA THR A 380 10.15 23.06 -0.29
C THR A 380 11.47 23.33 -1.03
N TRP A 381 11.62 22.76 -2.23
CA TRP A 381 12.82 22.87 -3.07
C TRP A 381 12.77 24.01 -4.08
N PHE A 382 11.56 24.45 -4.46
CA PHE A 382 11.33 25.51 -5.47
C PHE A 382 11.45 26.93 -4.93
N ALA A 383 11.71 27.14 -3.65
CA ALA A 383 11.87 28.49 -3.09
C ALA A 383 12.91 29.37 -3.84
N HIS A 384 13.71 28.74 -4.70
CA HIS A 384 14.81 29.38 -5.44
C HIS A 384 14.59 29.42 -6.96
N VAL A 385 13.42 29.03 -7.49
CA VAL A 385 13.12 29.06 -8.92
C VAL A 385 12.29 30.30 -9.24
N ASP A 386 12.76 31.13 -10.16
CA ASP A 386 12.09 32.37 -10.57
C ASP A 386 10.64 32.09 -11.07
N GLY A 387 9.68 32.79 -10.50
CA GLY A 387 8.26 32.64 -10.82
C GLY A 387 7.51 31.52 -10.09
N ALA A 388 8.18 30.72 -9.29
CA ALA A 388 7.57 29.65 -8.50
C ALA A 388 6.61 30.21 -7.42
N GLU A 389 6.96 31.30 -6.76
CA GLU A 389 6.15 31.93 -5.69
C GLU A 389 4.71 32.18 -6.12
N ALA A 390 4.48 32.63 -7.36
CA ALA A 390 3.15 32.93 -7.84
C ALA A 390 2.26 31.69 -7.97
N LEU A 391 2.83 30.54 -8.40
CA LEU A 391 2.13 29.27 -8.43
C LEU A 391 1.85 28.78 -7.01
N PHE A 392 2.85 28.81 -6.14
CA PHE A 392 2.73 28.26 -4.79
C PHE A 392 1.80 29.06 -3.91
N ALA A 393 1.73 30.37 -4.06
CA ALA A 393 0.72 31.19 -3.38
C ALA A 393 -0.70 30.71 -3.74
N GLN A 394 -0.96 30.40 -5.02
CA GLN A 394 -2.24 29.86 -5.44
C GLN A 394 -2.50 28.44 -4.89
N VAL A 395 -1.48 27.59 -4.88
CA VAL A 395 -1.59 26.23 -4.32
C VAL A 395 -1.86 26.27 -2.82
N VAL A 396 -1.18 27.15 -2.06
CA VAL A 396 -1.42 27.36 -0.62
C VAL A 396 -2.85 27.81 -0.35
N ASP A 397 -3.30 28.84 -1.07
CA ASP A 397 -4.67 29.36 -0.91
C ASP A 397 -5.73 28.33 -1.27
N TYR A 398 -5.47 27.50 -2.28
CA TYR A 398 -6.35 26.41 -2.66
C TYR A 398 -6.36 25.31 -1.61
N ALA A 399 -5.19 24.84 -1.15
CA ALA A 399 -5.06 23.84 -0.10
C ALA A 399 -5.74 24.27 1.21
N ALA A 400 -5.61 25.55 1.59
CA ALA A 400 -6.25 26.08 2.79
C ALA A 400 -7.78 26.08 2.72
N ARG A 401 -8.36 26.33 1.54
CA ARG A 401 -9.82 26.35 1.33
C ARG A 401 -10.42 24.99 1.09
N GLU A 402 -9.80 24.22 0.22
CA GLU A 402 -10.38 23.02 -0.39
C GLU A 402 -9.67 21.72 0.04
N GLY A 403 -8.44 21.84 0.62
CA GLY A 403 -7.62 20.69 0.96
C GLY A 403 -8.27 19.78 2.01
N ASP A 404 -8.19 18.48 1.77
CA ASP A 404 -8.64 17.42 2.66
C ASP A 404 -7.53 16.40 2.99
N SER A 405 -6.29 16.63 2.53
CA SER A 405 -5.12 15.84 2.91
C SER A 405 -4.38 16.47 4.09
N ALA A 406 -3.88 15.62 4.99
CA ALA A 406 -3.06 16.05 6.12
C ALA A 406 -1.86 16.87 5.67
N LEU A 407 -1.12 16.37 4.66
CA LEU A 407 0.09 17.02 4.16
C LEU A 407 -0.21 18.37 3.51
N GLY A 408 -1.25 18.45 2.66
CA GLY A 408 -1.65 19.71 2.03
C GLY A 408 -2.06 20.79 3.03
N LEU A 409 -2.80 20.41 4.06
CA LEU A 409 -3.22 21.33 5.11
C LEU A 409 -2.06 21.74 6.02
N LEU A 410 -1.14 20.84 6.38
CA LEU A 410 0.07 21.15 7.14
C LEU A 410 0.93 22.18 6.41
N TRP A 411 1.15 21.90 5.12
CA TRP A 411 1.93 22.78 4.27
C TRP A 411 1.30 24.17 4.15
N ALA A 412 -0.01 24.24 3.89
CA ALA A 412 -0.72 25.52 3.82
C ALA A 412 -0.70 26.27 5.18
N ALA A 413 -0.93 25.54 6.28
CA ALA A 413 -0.87 26.14 7.63
C ALA A 413 0.51 26.73 7.91
N THR A 414 1.58 25.98 7.64
CA THR A 414 2.96 26.42 7.87
C THR A 414 3.33 27.63 7.00
N ALA A 415 2.97 27.57 5.71
CA ALA A 415 3.23 28.69 4.79
C ALA A 415 2.53 29.98 5.23
N ILE A 416 1.27 29.88 5.69
CA ILE A 416 0.49 31.00 6.19
C ILE A 416 1.01 31.47 7.56
N GLU A 417 1.37 30.57 8.46
CA GLU A 417 1.85 30.93 9.81
C GLU A 417 3.14 31.74 9.75
N HIS A 418 4.08 31.31 8.92
CA HIS A 418 5.43 31.88 8.85
C HIS A 418 5.64 32.85 7.68
N GLY A 419 4.62 33.13 6.89
CA GLY A 419 4.75 34.03 5.74
C GLY A 419 5.65 33.49 4.63
N LEU A 420 5.59 32.18 4.37
CA LEU A 420 6.38 31.52 3.33
C LEU A 420 5.60 31.49 2.00
N LEU A 421 6.32 31.28 0.91
CA LEU A 421 5.76 31.04 -0.43
C LEU A 421 4.77 32.13 -0.88
N GLY A 422 5.14 33.40 -0.71
CA GLY A 422 4.34 34.57 -1.08
C GLY A 422 3.11 34.83 -0.19
N GLN A 423 2.97 34.12 0.94
CA GLN A 423 1.92 34.41 1.93
C GLN A 423 2.35 35.50 2.89
N ALA A 424 1.37 36.28 3.37
CA ALA A 424 1.58 37.13 4.56
C ALA A 424 1.46 36.26 5.81
N ALA A 425 2.33 36.48 6.79
CA ALA A 425 2.26 35.74 8.06
C ALA A 425 0.93 36.00 8.79
N ASP A 426 0.16 34.96 9.05
CA ASP A 426 -1.13 35.01 9.77
C ASP A 426 -1.32 33.76 10.62
N PRO A 427 -0.76 33.72 11.85
CA PRO A 427 -0.90 32.59 12.77
C PRO A 427 -2.36 32.28 13.13
N ALA A 428 -3.24 33.27 13.15
CA ALA A 428 -4.64 33.08 13.51
C ALA A 428 -5.40 32.28 12.41
N ARG A 429 -5.09 32.56 11.15
CA ARG A 429 -5.61 31.80 10.00
C ARG A 429 -5.00 30.41 9.91
N ALA A 430 -3.73 30.24 10.27
CA ALA A 430 -3.01 28.98 10.20
C ALA A 430 -3.47 27.96 11.25
N GLN A 431 -3.77 28.38 12.47
CA GLN A 431 -4.06 27.51 13.61
C GLN A 431 -5.19 26.47 13.36
N PRO A 432 -6.37 26.84 12.83
CA PRO A 432 -7.42 25.84 12.56
C PRO A 432 -7.03 24.85 11.46
N LEU A 433 -6.24 25.27 10.48
CA LEU A 433 -5.74 24.37 9.41
C LEU A 433 -4.77 23.35 9.99
N LEU A 434 -3.86 23.79 10.85
CA LEU A 434 -2.89 22.92 11.52
C LEU A 434 -3.60 21.89 12.41
N GLN A 435 -4.57 22.30 13.21
CA GLN A 435 -5.35 21.37 14.05
C GLN A 435 -6.07 20.32 13.21
N ARG A 436 -6.69 20.73 12.11
CA ARG A 436 -7.36 19.82 11.18
C ARG A 436 -6.38 18.86 10.52
N ALA A 437 -5.21 19.36 10.10
CA ALA A 437 -4.17 18.55 9.48
C ALA A 437 -3.63 17.46 10.42
N LEU A 438 -3.29 17.84 11.67
CA LEU A 438 -2.77 16.92 12.69
C LEU A 438 -3.81 15.84 13.04
N LYS A 439 -5.10 16.20 13.10
CA LYS A 439 -6.17 15.25 13.33
C LYS A 439 -6.26 14.22 12.21
N ILE A 440 -6.28 14.68 10.96
CA ILE A 440 -6.32 13.79 9.77
C ILE A 440 -5.07 12.90 9.72
N ALA A 441 -3.88 13.45 9.99
CA ALA A 441 -2.63 12.69 10.00
C ALA A 441 -2.67 11.54 11.03
N ALA A 442 -3.13 11.81 12.24
CA ALA A 442 -3.26 10.82 13.30
C ALA A 442 -4.24 9.70 12.92
N GLU A 443 -5.38 10.05 12.31
CA GLU A 443 -6.42 9.08 11.93
C GLU A 443 -6.02 8.22 10.72
N GLN A 444 -5.33 8.81 9.74
CA GLN A 444 -4.88 8.12 8.54
C GLN A 444 -3.52 7.44 8.68
N LYS A 445 -2.85 7.59 9.85
CA LYS A 445 -1.47 7.16 10.09
C LYS A 445 -0.50 7.66 8.99
N THR A 446 -0.74 8.86 8.48
CA THR A 446 0.08 9.46 7.43
C THR A 446 1.33 10.08 8.06
N SER A 447 2.51 9.63 7.67
CA SER A 447 3.75 10.24 8.11
C SER A 447 3.95 11.61 7.45
N THR A 448 4.01 12.65 8.27
CA THR A 448 4.26 14.02 7.82
C THR A 448 5.62 14.56 8.31
N VAL A 449 6.39 13.69 8.94
CA VAL A 449 7.69 14.02 9.57
C VAL A 449 8.74 14.42 8.53
N THR A 450 8.76 13.73 7.39
CA THR A 450 9.69 14.06 6.28
C THR A 450 9.48 15.50 5.82
N PHE A 451 8.22 15.91 5.67
CA PHE A 451 7.89 17.30 5.32
C PHE A 451 8.44 18.30 6.36
N ALA A 452 8.20 18.06 7.64
CA ALA A 452 8.66 18.95 8.70
C ALA A 452 10.20 18.99 8.79
N SER A 453 10.86 17.87 8.56
CA SER A 453 12.33 17.76 8.52
C SER A 453 12.93 18.51 7.32
N ASN A 454 12.34 18.37 6.14
CA ASN A 454 12.76 19.11 4.95
C ASN A 454 12.50 20.62 5.11
N LEU A 455 11.37 20.99 5.69
CA LEU A 455 11.07 22.40 6.02
C LEU A 455 12.15 22.99 6.94
N PHE A 456 12.57 22.24 7.96
CA PHE A 456 13.65 22.65 8.86
C PHE A 456 14.98 22.80 8.12
N CYS A 457 15.35 21.80 7.34
CA CYS A 457 16.67 21.75 6.69
C CYS A 457 16.81 22.73 5.51
N ASP A 458 15.73 22.96 4.75
CA ASP A 458 15.82 23.60 3.43
C ASP A 458 15.14 24.97 3.33
N VAL A 459 14.20 25.27 4.23
CA VAL A 459 13.37 26.48 4.10
C VAL A 459 13.47 27.37 5.32
N SER A 460 13.17 26.83 6.50
CA SER A 460 13.16 27.60 7.75
C SER A 460 13.30 26.68 8.96
N GLN A 461 14.43 26.80 9.67
CA GLN A 461 14.68 26.03 10.88
C GLN A 461 13.61 26.29 11.95
N ASP A 462 13.21 27.54 12.13
CA ASP A 462 12.19 27.90 13.12
C ASP A 462 10.83 27.31 12.78
N ALA A 463 10.42 27.37 11.53
CA ALA A 463 9.15 26.81 11.06
C ALA A 463 9.14 25.26 11.18
N GLY A 464 10.21 24.59 10.75
CA GLY A 464 10.34 23.14 10.81
C GLY A 464 10.38 22.64 12.26
N LEU A 465 11.15 23.29 13.13
CA LEU A 465 11.23 22.94 14.55
C LEU A 465 9.88 23.14 15.25
N SER A 466 9.21 24.28 15.01
CA SER A 466 7.88 24.56 15.55
C SER A 466 6.87 23.48 15.12
N LEU A 467 6.89 23.07 13.86
CA LEU A 467 6.00 22.04 13.34
C LEU A 467 6.29 20.68 13.97
N LEU A 468 7.57 20.25 14.04
CA LEU A 468 7.96 18.99 14.69
C LEU A 468 7.52 18.93 16.16
N GLN A 469 7.69 20.05 16.92
CA GLN A 469 7.26 20.11 18.31
C GLN A 469 5.75 19.96 18.45
N ARG A 470 4.95 20.64 17.62
CA ARG A 470 3.48 20.55 17.65
C ARG A 470 2.97 19.16 17.25
N MET A 471 3.61 18.53 16.29
CA MET A 471 3.30 17.14 15.91
C MET A 471 3.60 16.19 17.08
N ALA A 472 4.77 16.34 17.70
CA ALA A 472 5.16 15.54 18.87
C ALA A 472 4.23 15.77 20.08
N ASP A 473 3.78 17.01 20.31
CA ASP A 473 2.82 17.33 21.36
C ASP A 473 1.42 16.78 21.05
N ALA A 474 1.07 16.63 19.77
CA ALA A 474 -0.15 15.97 19.33
C ALA A 474 -0.06 14.43 19.39
N GLY A 475 1.11 13.88 19.77
CA GLY A 475 1.30 12.43 19.94
C GLY A 475 1.93 11.73 18.75
N ASP A 476 2.44 12.45 17.73
CA ASP A 476 3.13 11.85 16.58
C ASP A 476 4.50 11.29 17.02
N ALA A 477 4.60 9.97 17.09
CA ALA A 477 5.80 9.28 17.53
C ALA A 477 6.98 9.46 16.56
N GLY A 478 6.72 9.58 15.27
CA GLY A 478 7.74 9.89 14.25
C GLY A 478 8.35 11.28 14.45
N ALA A 479 7.52 12.29 14.78
CA ALA A 479 8.02 13.63 15.11
C ALA A 479 8.85 13.64 16.41
N MET A 480 8.46 12.82 17.40
CA MET A 480 9.29 12.64 18.62
C MET A 480 10.64 12.01 18.28
N ALA A 481 10.67 11.01 17.38
CA ALA A 481 11.90 10.38 16.89
C ALA A 481 12.78 11.38 16.11
N ALA A 482 12.19 12.20 15.25
CA ALA A 482 12.89 13.26 14.52
C ALA A 482 13.49 14.31 15.45
N LEU A 483 12.76 14.74 16.48
CA LEU A 483 13.29 15.64 17.52
C LEU A 483 14.43 14.98 18.32
N CYS A 484 14.32 13.68 18.61
CA CYS A 484 15.41 12.93 19.22
C CYS A 484 16.67 12.97 18.36
N ASP A 485 16.55 12.75 17.06
CA ASP A 485 17.68 12.76 16.16
C ASP A 485 18.24 14.17 15.96
N LEU A 486 17.39 15.19 15.87
CA LEU A 486 17.83 16.59 15.86
C LEU A 486 18.69 16.92 17.09
N TYR A 487 18.26 16.53 18.30
CA TYR A 487 19.03 16.77 19.52
C TYR A 487 20.23 15.83 19.71
N LYS A 488 20.39 14.81 18.84
CA LYS A 488 21.65 14.08 18.67
C LYS A 488 22.59 14.74 17.64
N GLY A 489 22.16 15.85 17.04
CA GLY A 489 22.91 16.60 16.06
C GLY A 489 22.68 16.15 14.60
N ARG A 490 21.58 15.48 14.30
CA ARG A 490 21.24 15.04 12.91
C ARG A 490 19.74 15.13 12.66
N LEU A 491 19.34 15.62 11.50
CA LEU A 491 17.95 15.60 11.05
C LEU A 491 17.89 15.44 9.53
N GLY A 492 17.04 14.54 9.04
CA GLY A 492 16.88 14.29 7.61
C GLY A 492 18.18 13.82 6.91
N GLY A 493 19.07 13.13 7.65
CA GLY A 493 20.38 12.70 7.13
C GLY A 493 21.49 13.76 7.23
N ARG A 494 21.17 14.99 7.64
CA ARG A 494 22.10 16.13 7.69
C ARG A 494 22.58 16.41 9.10
N GLU A 495 23.83 16.87 9.25
CA GLU A 495 24.39 17.27 10.53
C GLU A 495 23.80 18.59 11.03
N GLN A 496 23.46 18.63 12.32
CA GLN A 496 22.86 19.78 13.01
C GLN A 496 23.59 20.02 14.34
N PRO A 497 24.88 20.38 14.32
CA PRO A 497 25.72 20.45 15.53
C PRO A 497 25.24 21.47 16.54
N ASP A 498 24.56 22.52 16.12
CA ASP A 498 24.07 23.60 16.98
C ASP A 498 22.88 23.15 17.85
N PHE A 499 22.25 22.03 17.54
CA PHE A 499 21.09 21.51 18.26
C PHE A 499 21.43 20.40 19.25
N VAL A 500 22.70 19.99 19.39
CA VAL A 500 23.09 18.87 20.24
C VAL A 500 22.72 19.09 21.70
N ASP A 501 21.83 18.25 22.24
CA ASP A 501 21.36 18.27 23.62
C ASP A 501 21.00 16.82 24.06
N ALA A 502 21.88 16.20 24.80
CA ALA A 502 21.73 14.79 25.20
C ALA A 502 20.49 14.54 26.10
N GLN A 503 20.08 15.53 26.90
CA GLN A 503 18.90 15.39 27.78
C GLN A 503 17.61 15.45 26.95
N LYS A 504 17.52 16.39 26.04
CA LYS A 504 16.36 16.48 25.14
C LYS A 504 16.31 15.26 24.19
N ALA A 505 17.44 14.79 23.68
CA ALA A 505 17.50 13.59 22.87
C ALA A 505 16.95 12.37 23.62
N LEU A 506 17.34 12.19 24.88
CA LEU A 506 16.83 11.08 25.69
C LEU A 506 15.33 11.23 25.98
N TYR A 507 14.89 12.42 26.37
CA TYR A 507 13.48 12.70 26.61
C TYR A 507 12.60 12.37 25.41
N TRP A 508 12.97 12.82 24.21
CA TRP A 508 12.19 12.56 23.02
C TRP A 508 12.28 11.10 22.57
N GLN A 509 13.40 10.41 22.80
CA GLN A 509 13.52 8.99 22.50
C GLN A 509 12.56 8.15 23.36
N GLU A 510 12.48 8.40 24.65
CA GLU A 510 11.57 7.69 25.55
C GLU A 510 10.11 7.91 25.14
N ARG A 511 9.74 9.15 24.84
CA ARG A 511 8.41 9.48 24.35
C ARG A 511 8.08 8.84 22.99
N ALA A 512 9.04 8.78 22.07
CA ALA A 512 8.85 8.12 20.78
C ALA A 512 8.59 6.60 20.95
N VAL A 513 9.34 5.95 21.84
CA VAL A 513 9.12 4.54 22.18
C VAL A 513 7.75 4.31 22.82
N GLU A 514 7.33 5.17 23.74
CA GLU A 514 5.99 5.12 24.36
C GLU A 514 4.89 5.34 23.30
N GLY A 515 5.11 6.26 22.37
CA GLY A 515 4.23 6.58 21.26
C GLY A 515 4.16 5.51 20.16
N GLY A 516 5.03 4.49 20.21
CA GLY A 516 5.00 3.37 19.27
C GLY A 516 5.91 3.53 18.06
N ASP A 517 6.85 4.49 18.04
CA ASP A 517 7.83 4.60 16.96
C ASP A 517 8.75 3.38 16.94
N LEU A 518 8.74 2.65 15.83
CA LEU A 518 9.49 1.39 15.70
C LEU A 518 10.99 1.64 15.51
N ILE A 519 11.37 2.76 14.87
CA ILE A 519 12.79 3.13 14.71
C ILE A 519 13.39 3.50 16.07
N ALA A 520 12.68 4.31 16.86
CA ALA A 520 13.11 4.65 18.22
C ALA A 520 13.16 3.40 19.11
N THR A 521 12.19 2.49 18.97
CA THR A 521 12.12 1.22 19.70
C THR A 521 13.32 0.33 19.36
N TYR A 522 13.62 0.16 18.08
CA TYR A 522 14.80 -0.56 17.59
C TYR A 522 16.11 0.07 18.11
N ASN A 523 16.28 1.36 17.97
CA ASN A 523 17.47 2.10 18.41
C ASN A 523 17.67 2.00 19.91
N LEU A 524 16.60 1.99 20.71
CA LEU A 524 16.71 1.75 22.15
C LEU A 524 17.21 0.33 22.43
N GLY A 525 16.71 -0.68 21.72
CA GLY A 525 17.19 -2.05 21.80
C GLY A 525 18.69 -2.16 21.51
N VAL A 526 19.18 -1.53 20.44
CA VAL A 526 20.62 -1.49 20.09
C VAL A 526 21.45 -0.87 21.23
N ARG A 527 20.98 0.23 21.79
CA ARG A 527 21.69 0.89 22.94
C ARG A 527 21.74 0.00 24.18
N LEU A 528 20.66 -0.69 24.48
CA LEU A 528 20.61 -1.61 25.64
C LEU A 528 21.57 -2.79 25.47
N VAL A 529 21.64 -3.37 24.27
CA VAL A 529 22.63 -4.42 23.96
C VAL A 529 24.06 -3.89 24.12
N ALA A 530 24.36 -2.70 23.60
CA ALA A 530 25.68 -2.08 23.72
C ALA A 530 26.04 -1.74 25.18
N ALA A 531 25.07 -1.42 26.03
CA ALA A 531 25.27 -1.20 27.45
C ALA A 531 25.56 -2.50 28.22
N GLY A 532 25.17 -3.64 27.69
CA GLY A 532 25.38 -4.98 28.27
C GLY A 532 24.58 -5.25 29.55
N GLY A 533 24.66 -6.46 30.04
CA GLY A 533 23.99 -6.92 31.27
C GLY A 533 22.63 -7.57 31.01
N ALA A 534 22.34 -8.60 31.81
CA ALA A 534 21.19 -9.50 31.58
C ALA A 534 19.83 -8.78 31.52
N ASP A 535 19.63 -7.76 32.35
CA ASP A 535 18.36 -6.99 32.35
C ASP A 535 18.23 -6.15 31.08
N ASN A 536 19.32 -5.53 30.61
CA ASN A 536 19.34 -4.76 29.38
C ASN A 536 19.12 -5.65 28.14
N GLU A 537 19.76 -6.84 28.11
CA GLU A 537 19.60 -7.83 27.05
C GLU A 537 18.15 -8.35 26.98
N ALA A 538 17.55 -8.65 28.16
CA ALA A 538 16.16 -9.08 28.24
C ALA A 538 15.20 -7.99 27.69
N ARG A 539 15.42 -6.74 28.11
CA ARG A 539 14.61 -5.61 27.63
C ARG A 539 14.83 -5.33 26.14
N ALA A 540 16.06 -5.42 25.64
CA ALA A 540 16.36 -5.30 24.21
C ALA A 540 15.64 -6.35 23.38
N ARG A 541 15.63 -7.62 23.86
CA ARG A 541 14.90 -8.71 23.21
C ARG A 541 13.39 -8.41 23.13
N GLU A 542 12.78 -7.93 24.21
CA GLU A 542 11.36 -7.51 24.20
C GLU A 542 11.07 -6.42 23.18
N LEU A 543 11.94 -5.40 23.08
CA LEU A 543 11.82 -4.33 22.11
C LEU A 543 11.96 -4.85 20.67
N TYR A 544 12.91 -5.73 20.39
CA TYR A 544 13.05 -6.34 19.08
C TYR A 544 11.84 -7.20 18.72
N LEU A 545 11.32 -8.02 19.64
CA LEU A 545 10.09 -8.78 19.41
C LEU A 545 8.87 -7.88 19.20
N ARG A 546 8.82 -6.71 19.84
CA ARG A 546 7.79 -5.70 19.58
C ARG A 546 7.93 -5.15 18.15
N CYS A 547 9.13 -4.76 17.72
CA CYS A 547 9.37 -4.31 16.36
C CYS A 547 8.93 -5.36 15.33
N LEU A 548 9.27 -6.64 15.53
CA LEU A 548 8.89 -7.71 14.60
C LEU A 548 7.38 -8.00 14.55
N ARG A 549 6.64 -7.70 15.62
CA ARG A 549 5.17 -7.83 15.62
C ARG A 549 4.46 -6.67 14.95
N GLU A 550 5.01 -5.47 15.06
CA GLU A 550 4.36 -4.23 14.67
C GLU A 550 4.86 -3.69 13.33
N ALA A 551 6.12 -4.02 12.94
CA ALA A 551 6.70 -3.63 11.65
C ALA A 551 6.23 -4.55 10.52
N GLU A 552 5.93 -3.95 9.36
CA GLU A 552 5.71 -4.70 8.13
C GLU A 552 7.05 -5.14 7.51
N ALA A 553 7.04 -6.28 6.82
CA ALA A 553 8.22 -6.72 6.07
C ALA A 553 8.52 -5.69 4.95
N GLY A 554 9.77 -5.27 4.86
CA GLY A 554 10.20 -4.18 3.97
C GLY A 554 10.28 -2.81 4.66
N GLU A 555 9.74 -2.64 5.87
CA GLU A 555 10.05 -1.48 6.68
C GLU A 555 11.53 -1.45 7.08
N ARG A 556 12.11 -0.25 7.08
CA ARG A 556 13.54 -0.01 7.32
C ARG A 556 14.10 -0.68 8.58
N VAL A 557 13.29 -0.87 9.60
CA VAL A 557 13.71 -1.47 10.88
C VAL A 557 13.58 -2.98 10.91
N TRP A 558 12.79 -3.58 10.04
CA TRP A 558 12.40 -4.99 10.15
C TRP A 558 13.58 -5.94 9.94
N GLY A 559 14.32 -5.83 8.83
CA GLY A 559 15.50 -6.65 8.54
C GLY A 559 16.60 -6.53 9.60
N PRO A 560 17.04 -5.29 9.95
CA PRO A 560 17.99 -5.07 11.04
C PRO A 560 17.52 -5.63 12.38
N THR A 561 16.22 -5.58 12.69
CA THR A 561 15.67 -6.15 13.94
C THR A 561 15.79 -7.68 13.94
N CYS A 562 15.49 -8.34 12.81
CA CYS A 562 15.69 -9.78 12.66
C CYS A 562 17.15 -10.17 12.93
N ARG A 563 18.10 -9.47 12.31
CA ARG A 563 19.54 -9.71 12.51
C ARG A 563 19.96 -9.52 13.97
N ASN A 564 19.56 -8.42 14.59
CA ASN A 564 19.94 -8.12 15.97
C ASN A 564 19.31 -9.07 17.00
N LEU A 565 18.05 -9.48 16.78
CA LEU A 565 17.41 -10.50 17.64
C LEU A 565 18.13 -11.85 17.52
N ALA A 566 18.51 -12.24 16.30
CA ALA A 566 19.27 -13.47 16.08
C ALA A 566 20.65 -13.39 16.75
N CYS A 567 21.44 -12.34 16.52
CA CYS A 567 22.75 -12.15 17.16
C CYS A 567 22.63 -12.21 18.69
N LEU A 568 21.69 -11.44 19.29
CA LEU A 568 21.49 -11.43 20.72
C LEU A 568 21.13 -12.82 21.29
N ALA A 569 20.29 -13.58 20.58
CA ALA A 569 19.90 -14.92 21.01
C ALA A 569 21.06 -15.93 20.93
N PHE A 570 21.87 -15.87 19.87
CA PHE A 570 22.95 -16.84 19.63
C PHE A 570 24.24 -16.51 20.37
N ASP A 571 24.47 -15.27 20.78
CA ASP A 571 25.53 -14.88 21.71
C ASP A 571 25.21 -15.38 23.14
N GLY A 572 23.95 -15.57 23.46
CA GLY A 572 23.48 -16.11 24.74
C GLY A 572 23.51 -17.63 24.81
N GLN A 573 23.22 -18.17 26.03
CA GLN A 573 23.21 -19.60 26.29
C GLN A 573 21.80 -20.23 26.37
N ASN A 574 20.74 -19.41 26.11
CA ASN A 574 19.35 -19.86 26.26
C ASN A 574 18.82 -20.47 24.96
N ASP A 575 18.67 -21.79 24.89
CA ASP A 575 18.19 -22.50 23.70
C ASP A 575 16.75 -22.15 23.32
N ALA A 576 15.90 -21.72 24.26
CA ALA A 576 14.56 -21.24 23.93
C ALA A 576 14.61 -19.94 23.18
N HIS A 577 15.49 -18.99 23.54
CA HIS A 577 15.70 -17.75 22.81
C HIS A 577 16.28 -17.99 21.42
N LYS A 578 17.21 -18.95 21.27
CA LYS A 578 17.77 -19.34 19.97
C LYS A 578 16.70 -19.93 19.05
N ARG A 579 15.85 -20.82 19.57
CA ARG A 579 14.72 -21.38 18.80
C ARG A 579 13.75 -20.29 18.37
N GLU A 580 13.38 -19.39 19.27
CA GLU A 580 12.52 -18.25 18.94
C GLU A 580 13.14 -17.36 17.85
N ALA A 581 14.46 -17.13 17.88
CA ALA A 581 15.15 -16.36 16.86
C ALA A 581 15.15 -17.06 15.49
N VAL A 582 15.25 -18.39 15.44
CA VAL A 582 15.07 -19.16 14.20
C VAL A 582 13.67 -18.94 13.63
N GLU A 583 12.64 -19.09 14.46
CA GLU A 583 11.25 -19.06 14.01
C GLU A 583 10.76 -17.65 13.68
N ARG A 584 11.17 -16.64 14.47
CA ARG A 584 10.63 -15.27 14.37
C ARG A 584 11.54 -14.25 13.67
N ALA A 585 12.81 -14.61 13.47
CA ALA A 585 13.77 -13.72 12.84
C ALA A 585 14.41 -14.33 11.59
N LEU A 586 15.15 -15.43 11.71
CA LEU A 586 15.96 -15.98 10.61
C LEU A 586 15.11 -16.51 9.45
N ILE A 587 14.09 -17.33 9.74
CA ILE A 587 13.23 -17.89 8.68
C ILE A 587 12.37 -16.79 8.03
N PRO A 588 11.70 -15.90 8.78
CA PRO A 588 11.03 -14.76 8.17
C PRO A 588 11.97 -13.86 7.36
N LEU A 589 13.20 -13.63 7.82
CA LEU A 589 14.18 -12.82 7.10
C LEU A 589 14.54 -13.43 5.74
N TRP A 590 14.65 -14.76 5.66
CA TRP A 590 14.79 -15.45 4.38
C TRP A 590 13.60 -15.21 3.44
N TRP A 591 12.37 -15.30 3.96
CA TRP A 591 11.19 -15.21 3.11
C TRP A 591 10.84 -13.79 2.68
N ARG A 592 11.17 -12.80 3.51
CA ARG A 592 10.67 -11.42 3.37
C ARG A 592 11.76 -10.37 3.22
N GLY A 593 13.02 -10.73 3.46
CA GLY A 593 14.17 -9.83 3.36
C GLY A 593 14.63 -9.59 1.92
N GLU A 594 15.49 -8.61 1.76
CA GLU A 594 16.25 -8.39 0.52
C GLU A 594 17.32 -9.49 0.32
N ASP A 595 17.95 -9.56 -0.84
CA ASP A 595 18.87 -10.66 -1.17
C ASP A 595 20.06 -10.78 -0.21
N ASP A 596 20.60 -9.67 0.28
CA ASP A 596 21.66 -9.65 1.30
C ASP A 596 21.14 -10.22 2.65
N ASP A 597 19.91 -9.91 3.01
CA ASP A 597 19.25 -10.44 4.20
C ASP A 597 18.98 -11.95 4.08
N LYS A 598 18.53 -12.38 2.89
CA LYS A 598 18.31 -13.80 2.59
C LYS A 598 19.60 -14.60 2.65
N LEU A 599 20.67 -14.10 2.02
CA LEU A 599 22.01 -14.72 2.06
C LEU A 599 22.48 -14.89 3.50
N TRP A 600 22.41 -13.81 4.29
CA TRP A 600 22.82 -13.83 5.68
C TRP A 600 21.99 -14.82 6.50
N ALA A 601 20.66 -14.80 6.37
CA ALA A 601 19.76 -15.69 7.10
C ALA A 601 19.97 -17.16 6.72
N ALA A 602 20.12 -17.46 5.43
CA ALA A 602 20.34 -18.84 4.97
C ALA A 602 21.70 -19.41 5.43
N GLY A 603 22.76 -18.61 5.39
CA GLY A 603 24.07 -18.99 5.92
C GLY A 603 24.00 -19.29 7.42
N TYR A 604 23.33 -18.41 8.16
CA TYR A 604 23.14 -18.58 9.61
C TYR A 604 22.29 -19.80 9.95
N LEU A 605 21.18 -20.04 9.24
CA LEU A 605 20.32 -21.21 9.40
C LEU A 605 21.07 -22.53 9.08
N ALA A 606 21.94 -22.51 8.08
CA ALA A 606 22.77 -23.66 7.76
C ALA A 606 23.71 -24.03 8.91
N ASP A 607 24.37 -23.05 9.53
CA ASP A 607 25.19 -23.26 10.72
C ASP A 607 24.37 -23.79 11.92
N VAL A 608 23.23 -23.15 12.17
CA VAL A 608 22.32 -23.51 13.28
C VAL A 608 21.86 -24.96 13.19
N TYR A 609 21.40 -25.40 12.00
CA TYR A 609 20.97 -26.80 11.80
C TYR A 609 22.14 -27.77 11.68
N HIS A 610 23.31 -27.35 11.21
CA HIS A 610 24.48 -28.24 11.16
C HIS A 610 25.00 -28.57 12.54
N PHE A 611 25.12 -27.61 13.43
CA PHE A 611 25.68 -27.77 14.76
C PHE A 611 24.64 -28.08 15.83
N GLY A 612 23.36 -27.97 15.57
CA GLY A 612 22.29 -28.20 16.55
C GLY A 612 22.23 -27.07 17.59
N ASN A 613 22.49 -25.83 17.21
CA ASN A 613 22.56 -24.71 18.14
C ASN A 613 21.17 -24.13 18.40
N GLY A 614 20.52 -24.50 19.51
CA GLY A 614 19.16 -24.10 19.89
C GLY A 614 18.04 -24.90 19.21
N VAL A 615 18.35 -25.65 18.17
CA VAL A 615 17.45 -26.57 17.46
C VAL A 615 18.16 -27.91 17.27
N PRO A 616 17.43 -29.02 17.07
CA PRO A 616 18.09 -30.33 16.80
C PRO A 616 18.95 -30.27 15.54
N ALA A 617 20.15 -30.82 15.59
CA ALA A 617 21.03 -30.93 14.42
C ALA A 617 20.32 -31.71 13.30
N ASN A 618 20.35 -31.16 12.08
CA ASN A 618 19.69 -31.76 10.92
C ASN A 618 20.43 -31.39 9.62
N ALA A 619 21.18 -32.39 9.09
CA ALA A 619 22.01 -32.19 7.91
C ALA A 619 21.18 -31.95 6.63
N PHE A 620 19.95 -32.43 6.57
CA PHE A 620 19.05 -32.15 5.44
C PHE A 620 18.64 -30.67 5.40
N LEU A 621 18.22 -30.11 6.53
CA LEU A 621 17.85 -28.69 6.62
C LEU A 621 19.07 -27.79 6.42
N ALA A 622 20.22 -28.13 7.00
CA ALA A 622 21.45 -27.37 6.78
C ALA A 622 21.84 -27.29 5.29
N LEU A 623 21.77 -28.41 4.58
CA LEU A 623 22.05 -28.42 3.11
C LEU A 623 20.99 -27.65 2.33
N THR A 624 19.73 -27.75 2.71
CA THR A 624 18.64 -26.99 2.05
C THR A 624 18.89 -25.49 2.11
N TRP A 625 19.28 -24.97 3.27
CA TRP A 625 19.55 -23.55 3.42
C TRP A 625 20.79 -23.11 2.65
N LEU A 626 21.85 -23.93 2.60
CA LEU A 626 23.02 -23.64 1.76
C LEU A 626 22.69 -23.65 0.27
N GLN A 627 21.87 -24.58 -0.20
CA GLN A 627 21.44 -24.61 -1.60
C GLN A 627 20.71 -23.34 -1.99
N ARG A 628 19.80 -22.86 -1.14
CA ARG A 628 19.07 -21.60 -1.34
C ARG A 628 20.01 -20.39 -1.37
N ALA A 629 20.99 -20.33 -0.46
CA ALA A 629 21.98 -19.27 -0.51
C ALA A 629 22.80 -19.33 -1.82
N SER A 630 23.17 -20.53 -2.27
CA SER A 630 23.90 -20.74 -3.52
C SER A 630 23.12 -20.37 -4.78
N GLU A 631 21.79 -20.41 -4.74
CA GLU A 631 20.92 -19.96 -5.84
C GLU A 631 20.98 -18.45 -6.01
N ILE A 632 21.19 -17.70 -4.93
CA ILE A 632 21.36 -16.23 -4.97
C ILE A 632 22.80 -15.89 -5.28
N ASP A 633 23.76 -16.43 -4.52
CA ASP A 633 25.20 -16.23 -4.72
C ASP A 633 26.00 -17.51 -4.39
N SER A 634 26.47 -18.18 -5.43
CA SER A 634 27.29 -19.40 -5.28
C SER A 634 28.67 -19.15 -4.68
N GLY A 635 29.15 -17.90 -4.69
CA GLY A 635 30.42 -17.46 -4.09
C GLY A 635 30.31 -17.04 -2.64
N TYR A 636 29.09 -17.01 -2.07
CA TYR A 636 28.86 -16.57 -0.71
C TYR A 636 29.70 -17.37 0.29
N VAL A 637 30.32 -16.69 1.25
CA VAL A 637 31.34 -17.27 2.14
C VAL A 637 30.86 -18.52 2.87
N ASP A 638 29.59 -18.55 3.34
CA ASP A 638 29.06 -19.70 4.07
C ASP A 638 28.78 -20.89 3.13
N VAL A 639 28.36 -20.64 1.89
CA VAL A 639 28.20 -21.69 0.86
C VAL A 639 29.54 -22.37 0.59
N VAL A 640 30.59 -21.58 0.38
CA VAL A 640 31.94 -22.10 0.13
C VAL A 640 32.50 -22.83 1.35
N ARG A 641 32.31 -22.30 2.55
CA ARG A 641 32.83 -22.85 3.81
C ARG A 641 32.10 -24.13 4.22
N MET A 642 30.78 -24.12 4.20
CA MET A 642 29.92 -25.18 4.79
C MET A 642 29.56 -26.26 3.79
N GLY A 643 29.48 -25.95 2.50
CA GLY A 643 29.08 -26.89 1.46
C GLY A 643 29.87 -28.21 1.51
N PRO A 644 31.21 -28.19 1.48
CA PRO A 644 32.04 -29.40 1.58
C PRO A 644 31.88 -30.17 2.92
N LEU A 645 31.62 -29.43 4.01
CA LEU A 645 31.44 -30.05 5.33
C LEU A 645 30.14 -30.88 5.41
N ILE A 646 29.03 -30.31 4.89
CA ILE A 646 27.72 -30.95 4.96
C ILE A 646 27.54 -31.99 3.86
N SER A 647 28.10 -31.77 2.65
CA SER A 647 28.08 -32.74 1.55
C SER A 647 29.04 -33.93 1.77
N GLY A 648 30.03 -33.78 2.64
CA GLY A 648 31.05 -34.79 2.89
C GLY A 648 32.09 -34.90 1.77
N GLU A 649 32.23 -33.88 0.94
CA GLU A 649 33.25 -33.82 -0.12
C GLU A 649 34.69 -33.89 0.46
N GLY A 650 35.58 -34.56 -0.28
CA GLY A 650 36.97 -34.70 0.12
C GLY A 650 37.24 -35.77 1.20
N ARG A 651 36.23 -36.47 1.70
CA ARG A 651 36.38 -37.56 2.66
C ARG A 651 36.05 -38.90 2.02
N TRP A 652 36.89 -39.94 2.29
CA TRP A 652 36.63 -41.31 1.82
C TRP A 652 35.26 -41.79 2.32
N PHE A 653 34.35 -42.15 1.41
CA PHE A 653 32.94 -42.46 1.67
C PHE A 653 32.13 -41.33 2.32
N GLY A 654 32.66 -40.11 2.40
CA GLY A 654 31.99 -38.96 3.03
C GLY A 654 30.66 -38.63 2.38
N ALA A 655 30.64 -38.49 1.06
CA ALA A 655 29.42 -38.19 0.32
C ALA A 655 28.30 -39.24 0.43
N SER A 656 28.67 -40.54 0.52
CA SER A 656 27.67 -41.61 0.70
C SER A 656 27.07 -41.60 2.10
N ARG A 657 27.91 -41.37 3.12
CA ARG A 657 27.44 -41.22 4.52
C ARG A 657 26.57 -40.00 4.71
N ALA A 658 26.98 -38.85 4.13
CA ALA A 658 26.22 -37.61 4.16
C ALA A 658 24.84 -37.79 3.56
N ARG A 659 24.71 -38.38 2.35
CA ARG A 659 23.42 -38.66 1.73
C ARG A 659 22.51 -39.56 2.56
N LYS A 660 23.09 -40.60 3.19
CA LYS A 660 22.33 -41.49 4.07
C LYS A 660 21.82 -40.75 5.32
N GLN A 661 22.67 -39.93 5.93
CA GLN A 661 22.29 -39.10 7.06
C GLN A 661 21.21 -38.10 6.67
N GLN A 662 21.36 -37.37 5.56
CA GLN A 662 20.35 -36.43 5.05
C GLN A 662 19.00 -37.08 4.80
N ALA A 663 19.00 -38.33 4.25
CA ALA A 663 17.75 -39.07 4.03
C ALA A 663 17.06 -39.47 5.36
N GLN A 664 17.84 -39.81 6.39
CA GLN A 664 17.32 -40.08 7.73
C GLN A 664 16.80 -38.81 8.41
N ASP A 665 17.56 -37.71 8.35
CA ASP A 665 17.24 -36.45 8.96
C ASP A 665 15.98 -35.82 8.32
N ARG A 666 15.81 -36.00 7.01
CA ARG A 666 14.58 -35.55 6.29
C ARG A 666 13.31 -36.19 6.88
N GLN A 667 13.38 -37.47 7.27
CA GLN A 667 12.22 -38.18 7.85
C GLN A 667 11.92 -37.71 9.27
N GLN A 668 12.86 -37.05 9.95
CA GLN A 668 12.73 -36.54 11.32
C GLN A 668 12.24 -35.07 11.37
N VAL A 669 12.14 -34.38 10.21
CA VAL A 669 11.62 -33.03 10.19
C VAL A 669 10.12 -33.06 10.49
N ASP A 670 9.74 -32.45 11.61
CA ASP A 670 8.32 -32.31 11.96
C ASP A 670 7.55 -31.36 10.99
N SER A 671 6.23 -31.47 11.00
CA SER A 671 5.38 -30.73 10.08
C SER A 671 5.48 -29.21 10.25
N ALA A 672 5.70 -28.71 11.47
CA ALA A 672 5.83 -27.28 11.74
C ALA A 672 7.16 -26.74 11.19
N THR A 673 8.27 -27.42 11.47
CA THR A 673 9.59 -27.08 10.91
C THR A 673 9.59 -27.19 9.39
N TRP A 674 8.90 -28.19 8.83
CA TRP A 674 8.74 -28.33 7.38
C TRP A 674 7.99 -27.15 6.78
N ALA A 675 6.84 -26.77 7.36
CA ALA A 675 6.05 -25.64 6.91
C ALA A 675 6.82 -24.32 6.98
N LEU A 676 7.55 -24.07 8.07
CA LEU A 676 8.40 -22.89 8.21
C LEU A 676 9.54 -22.86 7.17
N THR A 677 10.17 -24.00 6.90
CA THR A 677 11.32 -24.07 5.98
C THR A 677 10.92 -24.00 4.51
N PHE A 678 9.88 -24.72 4.12
CA PHE A 678 9.47 -24.86 2.71
C PHE A 678 8.28 -24.01 2.32
N GLY A 679 7.74 -23.21 3.23
CA GLY A 679 6.48 -22.50 3.12
C GLY A 679 5.31 -23.47 3.36
N GLN A 680 4.17 -22.93 3.79
CA GLN A 680 2.93 -23.71 3.92
C GLN A 680 2.31 -24.05 2.55
N ARG A 681 3.06 -23.98 1.47
CA ARG A 681 2.58 -24.51 0.20
C ARG A 681 2.40 -26.01 0.33
N SER A 682 1.22 -26.42 0.79
CA SER A 682 0.64 -27.65 0.29
C SER A 682 0.72 -27.56 -1.24
N GLN A 683 1.01 -28.64 -1.93
CA GLN A 683 1.04 -28.70 -3.40
C GLN A 683 -0.28 -28.24 -4.07
N ASP A 684 -1.24 -27.77 -3.27
CA ASP A 684 -2.60 -27.35 -3.60
C ASP A 684 -3.00 -26.01 -3.00
N SER A 685 -2.14 -24.98 -2.87
CA SER A 685 -2.64 -23.69 -2.39
C SER A 685 -3.38 -22.93 -3.51
N ASP A 686 -4.65 -23.26 -3.71
CA ASP A 686 -5.62 -22.46 -4.46
C ASP A 686 -5.81 -21.02 -3.89
N LEU A 687 -5.17 -20.71 -2.77
CA LEU A 687 -5.28 -19.38 -2.13
C LEU A 687 -4.48 -18.30 -2.87
N THR A 688 -3.33 -18.65 -3.43
CA THR A 688 -2.42 -17.69 -4.07
C THR A 688 -2.49 -17.68 -5.61
N ALA A 689 -3.20 -18.63 -6.24
CA ALA A 689 -3.36 -18.63 -7.68
C ALA A 689 -4.38 -17.55 -8.08
N VAL A 690 -3.90 -16.44 -8.66
CA VAL A 690 -4.67 -15.41 -9.35
C VAL A 690 -4.94 -15.88 -10.76
#